data_aafc34a3e4fcc60256d1e34b3bc6a16a
#
_entry.id   aafc34a3e4fcc60256d1e34b3bc6a16a
#
_cell.length_a   1.000
_cell.length_b   1.000
_cell.length_c   1.000
_cell.angle_alpha   90.00
_cell.angle_beta   90.00
_cell.angle_gamma   90.00
#
_symmetry.space_group_name_H-M   'P 1'
#
loop_
_entity.id
_entity.type
_entity.pdbx_description
1 polymer ?
#
loop_
_entity_poly.entity_id
_entity_poly.type
_entity_poly.pdbx_seq_one_letter_code
_entity_poly.pdbx_strand_id
1 'polypeptide(L)'
;MPFALSPSVTVVEKDLSTIIPAVSTTNAAFAGVFQWGPVDVPVLLSNEDELVKTFGKPDANTYKYFFQAANFLSYGNSLRVVRAITGNVNATNGSAGQLIKNQEHYDASFAAGQSSNVPITAKYPGVKGNSLKISSCDTAAAYSSTLSGTVSVAAGATTMTGSSTDFDGELKVGDIVELRHAAPNSYQYIKVTAIASDTSATITSVLEGTGTEKGALAAVSSQSSTIRKFGYFDHFDSAPGTSDYASNSGSTALLDEIHFIITDEDGEWTGTKGAVLEKFAFLSKASDAKNSNGSSNYYVDVLNNQSQYVWWTDHPSAGADWGTSTTTRQAASNAFDAQGTAYSNLAGGTDDNSPTDGEMQTGYNNFADADSVDVSLIIGPPAESTDGAINNYLIENIAEVRKDCVVCISAPEDHTVNNASYPGKEADTLVTYANTTTTTRSSYAVLDGSYKYQYDKYNDVFRNIALAGDIAGLMARTDLVAEPWFSPAGFNRGSVKNVTKLLFNPTRAERDEMYRAGVNPVVSFTGQGTVLFGDKTMLDRPSAFDRINVRRLFIVLEKAIATAAKFSLFEFNDEFTRSQFVNLVEPFLRDVQGRRGITDFKVVCDTSNNTGDVIDRNEFVADIFVKPARSINFITLNFVATRTGISFDEVGA
;
A
#
# COMPACT_ATOMS: atom_id res chain seq x y z
N MET A 1 -29.16 6.81 -48.44
CA MET A 1 -30.56 6.80 -47.95
C MET A 1 -31.47 6.96 -49.15
N PRO A 2 -32.54 6.18 -49.24
CA PRO A 2 -33.50 6.40 -50.35
C PRO A 2 -34.26 7.71 -50.09
N PHE A 3 -34.20 8.62 -51.03
CA PHE A 3 -35.01 9.84 -50.99
C PHE A 3 -36.48 9.46 -51.17
N ALA A 4 -37.34 9.97 -50.34
CA ALA A 4 -38.79 9.84 -50.52
C ALA A 4 -39.20 10.67 -51.76
N LEU A 5 -39.88 10.03 -52.71
CA LEU A 5 -40.36 10.67 -53.91
C LEU A 5 -41.69 11.44 -53.71
N SER A 6 -42.28 11.42 -52.56
CA SER A 6 -43.47 12.18 -52.18
C SER A 6 -43.17 13.11 -51.01
N PRO A 7 -43.91 14.21 -50.85
CA PRO A 7 -43.77 15.09 -49.67
C PRO A 7 -43.87 14.30 -48.37
N SER A 8 -42.80 14.30 -47.59
CA SER A 8 -42.73 13.60 -46.29
C SER A 8 -41.87 14.35 -45.30
N VAL A 9 -42.17 14.23 -44.02
CA VAL A 9 -41.33 14.74 -42.94
C VAL A 9 -40.43 13.58 -42.49
N THR A 10 -39.14 13.72 -42.67
CA THR A 10 -38.14 12.76 -42.17
C THR A 10 -37.65 13.27 -40.83
N VAL A 11 -37.94 12.56 -39.76
CA VAL A 11 -37.37 12.81 -38.46
C VAL A 11 -36.08 12.01 -38.35
N VAL A 12 -34.96 12.68 -38.18
CA VAL A 12 -33.66 12.05 -37.91
C VAL A 12 -33.29 12.44 -36.48
N GLU A 13 -33.29 11.48 -35.57
CA GLU A 13 -32.71 11.66 -34.26
C GLU A 13 -31.19 11.54 -34.38
N LYS A 14 -30.46 12.60 -34.10
CA LYS A 14 -29.03 12.57 -33.86
C LYS A 14 -28.85 12.77 -32.35
N ASP A 15 -28.38 11.73 -31.68
CA ASP A 15 -27.89 11.88 -30.32
C ASP A 15 -26.53 12.60 -30.37
N LEU A 16 -26.55 13.87 -30.00
CA LEU A 16 -25.38 14.74 -29.84
C LEU A 16 -25.08 15.00 -28.37
N SER A 17 -25.65 14.23 -27.45
CA SER A 17 -25.43 14.38 -26.04
C SER A 17 -24.04 13.82 -25.64
N THR A 18 -23.02 14.60 -25.93
CA THR A 18 -21.72 14.43 -25.24
C THR A 18 -21.90 14.90 -23.82
N ILE A 19 -21.93 13.95 -22.87
CA ILE A 19 -22.00 14.25 -21.45
C ILE A 19 -20.57 14.48 -20.97
N ILE A 20 -20.33 15.57 -20.21
CA ILE A 20 -19.06 15.75 -19.49
C ILE A 20 -18.92 14.61 -18.50
N PRO A 21 -17.86 13.78 -18.57
CA PRO A 21 -17.70 12.66 -17.66
C PRO A 21 -17.55 13.13 -16.23
N ALA A 22 -18.13 12.39 -15.29
CA ALA A 22 -17.93 12.62 -13.87
C ALA A 22 -16.45 12.43 -13.51
N VAL A 23 -15.86 13.39 -12.85
CA VAL A 23 -14.45 13.37 -12.41
C VAL A 23 -14.39 12.87 -10.99
N SER A 24 -13.50 11.91 -10.72
CA SER A 24 -13.23 11.47 -9.36
C SER A 24 -12.48 12.56 -8.60
N THR A 25 -12.98 12.91 -7.41
CA THR A 25 -12.40 13.93 -6.54
C THR A 25 -11.94 13.36 -5.19
N THR A 26 -12.17 12.08 -4.98
CA THR A 26 -11.88 11.37 -3.72
C THR A 26 -10.57 10.59 -3.75
N ASN A 27 -9.88 10.54 -4.90
CA ASN A 27 -8.62 9.83 -5.05
C ASN A 27 -7.51 10.58 -4.33
N ALA A 28 -6.88 9.93 -3.34
CA ALA A 28 -5.76 10.48 -2.61
C ALA A 28 -4.45 9.75 -2.93
N ALA A 29 -3.34 10.44 -2.73
CA ALA A 29 -1.99 9.91 -2.86
C ALA A 29 -1.20 10.15 -1.57
N PHE A 30 -0.37 9.17 -1.22
CA PHE A 30 0.51 9.22 -0.07
C PHE A 30 1.81 8.47 -0.35
N ALA A 31 2.95 9.04 0.03
CA ALA A 31 4.21 8.30 0.08
C ALA A 31 4.72 8.25 1.52
N GLY A 32 5.23 7.10 1.94
CA GLY A 32 5.66 6.90 3.31
C GLY A 32 6.50 5.65 3.51
N VAL A 33 6.97 5.49 4.74
CA VAL A 33 7.76 4.34 5.18
C VAL A 33 6.86 3.28 5.78
N PHE A 34 7.09 2.04 5.36
CA PHE A 34 6.34 0.87 5.80
C PHE A 34 7.29 -0.32 5.97
N GLN A 35 6.88 -1.31 6.77
CA GLN A 35 7.70 -2.51 7.02
C GLN A 35 7.86 -3.43 5.82
N TRP A 36 6.90 -3.43 4.90
CA TRP A 36 6.81 -4.36 3.78
C TRP A 36 6.17 -3.70 2.56
N GLY A 37 6.13 -4.41 1.43
CA GLY A 37 5.42 -3.99 0.23
C GLY A 37 6.31 -3.45 -0.88
N PRO A 38 5.74 -3.28 -2.10
CA PRO A 38 6.46 -2.80 -3.26
C PRO A 38 6.95 -1.37 -3.04
N VAL A 39 8.16 -1.10 -3.55
CA VAL A 39 8.86 0.17 -3.43
C VAL A 39 8.74 0.96 -4.72
N ASP A 40 8.57 2.27 -4.63
CA ASP A 40 8.49 3.21 -5.75
C ASP A 40 7.37 2.88 -6.77
N VAL A 41 6.32 2.20 -6.34
CA VAL A 41 5.15 1.85 -7.17
C VAL A 41 3.86 2.25 -6.46
N PRO A 42 2.96 2.99 -7.11
CA PRO A 42 1.67 3.36 -6.51
C PRO A 42 0.73 2.15 -6.41
N VAL A 43 0.34 1.80 -5.20
CA VAL A 43 -0.63 0.73 -4.91
C VAL A 43 -1.95 1.36 -4.48
N LEU A 44 -3.04 1.00 -5.16
CA LEU A 44 -4.38 1.45 -4.80
C LEU A 44 -4.93 0.61 -3.64
N LEU A 45 -5.41 1.29 -2.60
CA LEU A 45 -5.98 0.69 -1.40
C LEU A 45 -7.38 1.26 -1.14
N SER A 46 -8.28 0.40 -0.71
CA SER A 46 -9.67 0.75 -0.40
C SER A 46 -10.00 0.78 1.09
N ASN A 47 -9.21 0.12 1.91
CA ASN A 47 -9.44 0.00 3.36
C ASN A 47 -8.14 -0.28 4.13
N GLU A 48 -8.23 -0.21 5.48
CA GLU A 48 -7.09 -0.44 6.38
C GLU A 48 -6.59 -1.89 6.34
N ASP A 49 -7.46 -2.87 6.11
CA ASP A 49 -7.05 -4.28 6.06
C ASP A 49 -6.15 -4.56 4.84
N GLU A 50 -6.46 -3.93 3.70
CA GLU A 50 -5.60 -3.98 2.51
C GLU A 50 -4.25 -3.28 2.76
N LEU A 51 -4.25 -2.16 3.48
CA LEU A 51 -3.02 -1.47 3.88
C LEU A 51 -2.13 -2.41 4.72
N VAL A 52 -2.70 -3.07 5.73
CA VAL A 52 -1.99 -4.05 6.57
C VAL A 52 -1.49 -5.23 5.76
N LYS A 53 -2.32 -5.78 4.87
CA LYS A 53 -1.95 -6.93 4.03
C LYS A 53 -0.78 -6.61 3.10
N THR A 54 -0.78 -5.41 2.51
CA THR A 54 0.22 -5.00 1.51
C THR A 54 1.49 -4.46 2.13
N PHE A 55 1.37 -3.60 3.16
CA PHE A 55 2.48 -2.85 3.71
C PHE A 55 2.89 -3.25 5.13
N GLY A 56 2.19 -4.22 5.73
CA GLY A 56 2.45 -4.70 7.08
C GLY A 56 1.75 -3.86 8.15
N LYS A 57 1.85 -4.33 9.40
CA LYS A 57 1.34 -3.63 10.58
C LYS A 57 2.29 -2.49 10.95
N PRO A 58 1.81 -1.43 11.62
CA PRO A 58 2.70 -0.38 12.12
C PRO A 58 3.58 -0.89 13.26
N ASP A 59 4.76 -0.32 13.40
CA ASP A 59 5.66 -0.49 14.53
C ASP A 59 6.03 0.85 15.17
N ALA A 60 7.07 0.87 16.01
CA ALA A 60 7.54 2.09 16.67
C ALA A 60 8.13 3.13 15.71
N ASN A 61 8.55 2.73 14.52
CA ASN A 61 9.21 3.60 13.55
C ASN A 61 8.27 4.04 12.42
N THR A 62 7.36 3.15 12.01
CA THR A 62 6.50 3.34 10.82
C THR A 62 5.09 3.86 11.15
N TYR A 63 4.68 3.88 12.43
CA TYR A 63 3.32 4.25 12.86
C TYR A 63 2.86 5.62 12.36
N LYS A 64 3.76 6.60 12.28
CA LYS A 64 3.44 7.95 11.84
C LYS A 64 2.88 7.95 10.41
N TYR A 65 3.54 7.22 9.52
CA TYR A 65 3.13 7.07 8.12
C TYR A 65 1.90 6.16 7.98
N PHE A 66 1.91 5.02 8.68
CA PHE A 66 0.81 4.07 8.64
C PHE A 66 -0.53 4.70 9.04
N PHE A 67 -0.56 5.39 10.18
CA PHE A 67 -1.82 5.98 10.67
C PHE A 67 -2.28 7.19 9.87
N GLN A 68 -1.43 7.91 9.17
CA GLN A 68 -1.89 8.92 8.22
C GLN A 68 -2.68 8.28 7.06
N ALA A 69 -2.15 7.21 6.48
CA ALA A 69 -2.83 6.45 5.44
C ALA A 69 -4.13 5.79 5.97
N ALA A 70 -4.06 5.11 7.11
CA ALA A 70 -5.21 4.44 7.74
C ALA A 70 -6.31 5.42 8.15
N ASN A 71 -5.95 6.61 8.64
CA ASN A 71 -6.92 7.64 8.98
C ASN A 71 -7.66 8.15 7.75
N PHE A 72 -6.98 8.41 6.64
CA PHE A 72 -7.64 8.74 5.38
C PHE A 72 -8.62 7.65 4.96
N LEU A 73 -8.21 6.38 4.99
CA LEU A 73 -9.04 5.22 4.63
C LEU A 73 -10.27 5.04 5.55
N SER A 74 -10.27 5.67 6.72
CA SER A 74 -11.46 5.69 7.59
C SER A 74 -12.58 6.61 7.07
N TYR A 75 -12.28 7.53 6.16
CA TYR A 75 -13.22 8.50 5.56
C TYR A 75 -13.48 8.23 4.09
N GLY A 76 -12.44 7.82 3.34
CA GLY A 76 -12.46 7.53 1.91
C GLY A 76 -12.07 6.09 1.60
N ASN A 77 -12.21 5.68 0.34
CA ASN A 77 -11.94 4.31 -0.11
C ASN A 77 -11.01 4.25 -1.34
N SER A 78 -10.29 5.32 -1.63
CA SER A 78 -9.38 5.38 -2.78
C SER A 78 -8.11 6.13 -2.39
N LEU A 79 -7.11 5.36 -1.92
CA LEU A 79 -5.78 5.86 -1.56
C LEU A 79 -4.72 5.13 -2.36
N ARG A 80 -3.89 5.88 -3.09
CA ARG A 80 -2.68 5.36 -3.71
C ARG A 80 -1.50 5.56 -2.76
N VAL A 81 -0.88 4.46 -2.36
CA VAL A 81 0.27 4.49 -1.45
C VAL A 81 1.52 4.07 -2.20
N VAL A 82 2.59 4.82 -2.03
CA VAL A 82 3.94 4.50 -2.47
C VAL A 82 4.82 4.27 -1.25
N ARG A 83 5.52 3.15 -1.20
CA ARG A 83 6.54 2.91 -0.18
C ARG A 83 7.84 3.58 -0.61
N ALA A 84 8.29 4.56 0.15
CA ALA A 84 9.62 5.12 0.05
C ALA A 84 10.58 4.33 0.95
N ILE A 85 11.79 4.09 0.48
CA ILE A 85 12.86 3.47 1.26
C ILE A 85 14.17 4.22 1.07
N THR A 86 15.08 4.00 1.98
CA THR A 86 16.47 4.44 1.90
C THR A 86 17.40 3.22 1.77
N GLY A 87 18.24 2.90 2.72
CA GLY A 87 19.19 1.80 2.67
C GLY A 87 18.65 0.37 2.85
N ASN A 88 17.34 0.14 2.67
CA ASN A 88 16.71 -1.16 2.89
C ASN A 88 17.13 -2.18 1.82
N VAL A 89 17.34 -3.43 2.23
CA VAL A 89 17.55 -4.57 1.34
C VAL A 89 16.66 -5.75 1.70
N ASN A 90 16.41 -6.63 0.73
CA ASN A 90 15.63 -7.85 0.93
C ASN A 90 16.49 -8.91 1.63
N ALA A 91 15.88 -9.67 2.51
CA ALA A 91 16.49 -10.87 3.08
C ALA A 91 16.66 -11.94 2.00
N THR A 92 17.76 -12.69 2.08
CA THR A 92 18.08 -13.76 1.12
C THR A 92 18.44 -15.05 1.86
N ASN A 93 18.44 -16.16 1.14
CA ASN A 93 19.03 -17.41 1.67
C ASN A 93 20.56 -17.49 1.49
N GLY A 94 21.20 -16.36 1.12
CA GLY A 94 22.64 -16.17 1.11
C GLY A 94 23.15 -15.41 2.33
N SER A 95 24.42 -14.98 2.27
CA SER A 95 25.08 -14.28 3.39
C SER A 95 24.83 -12.77 3.41
N ALA A 96 24.34 -12.19 2.33
CA ALA A 96 24.14 -10.75 2.17
C ALA A 96 22.73 -10.46 1.61
N GLY A 97 22.13 -9.38 2.09
CA GLY A 97 20.88 -8.88 1.53
C GLY A 97 21.05 -8.38 0.10
N GLN A 98 19.98 -8.35 -0.65
CA GLN A 98 19.92 -7.94 -2.05
C GLN A 98 18.75 -6.97 -2.24
N LEU A 99 18.86 -6.00 -3.12
CA LEU A 99 17.77 -5.05 -3.35
C LEU A 99 16.93 -5.45 -4.55
N ILE A 100 15.67 -5.81 -4.29
CA ILE A 100 14.60 -5.96 -5.29
C ILE A 100 13.44 -5.09 -4.86
N LYS A 101 13.20 -3.99 -5.57
CA LYS A 101 12.21 -2.98 -5.19
C LYS A 101 10.77 -3.42 -5.48
N ASN A 102 10.55 -3.95 -6.68
CA ASN A 102 9.25 -4.27 -7.22
C ASN A 102 9.38 -5.25 -8.41
N GLN A 103 8.25 -5.59 -9.04
CA GLN A 103 8.20 -6.49 -10.18
C GLN A 103 9.05 -6.01 -11.36
N GLU A 104 8.98 -4.73 -11.71
CA GLU A 104 9.74 -4.18 -12.86
C GLU A 104 11.24 -4.28 -12.63
N HIS A 105 11.71 -3.98 -11.41
CA HIS A 105 13.13 -4.15 -11.05
C HIS A 105 13.55 -5.63 -11.07
N TYR A 106 12.66 -6.53 -10.61
CA TYR A 106 12.88 -7.97 -10.69
C TYR A 106 13.03 -8.42 -12.16
N ASP A 107 12.09 -8.04 -13.01
CA ASP A 107 12.07 -8.45 -14.44
C ASP A 107 13.29 -7.92 -15.19
N ALA A 108 13.73 -6.71 -14.85
CA ALA A 108 14.90 -6.09 -15.51
C ALA A 108 16.25 -6.69 -15.09
N SER A 109 16.36 -7.18 -13.84
CA SER A 109 17.67 -7.49 -13.26
C SER A 109 17.84 -8.92 -12.74
N PHE A 110 16.75 -9.64 -12.46
CA PHE A 110 16.78 -10.92 -11.75
C PHE A 110 16.05 -12.07 -12.46
N ALA A 111 15.14 -11.80 -13.37
CA ALA A 111 14.31 -12.81 -14.02
C ALA A 111 15.11 -13.89 -14.82
N ALA A 112 16.31 -13.54 -15.27
CA ALA A 112 17.19 -14.48 -15.99
C ALA A 112 18.04 -15.36 -15.06
N GLY A 113 17.92 -15.16 -13.74
CA GLY A 113 18.80 -15.77 -12.74
C GLY A 113 20.11 -14.98 -12.58
N GLN A 114 20.73 -15.14 -11.43
CA GLN A 114 22.01 -14.53 -11.11
C GLN A 114 23.04 -15.61 -10.76
N SER A 115 24.28 -15.43 -11.20
CA SER A 115 25.38 -16.36 -10.90
C SER A 115 25.85 -16.27 -9.43
N SER A 116 25.01 -15.82 -8.50
CA SER A 116 25.38 -15.50 -7.13
C SER A 116 25.13 -16.63 -6.12
N ASN A 117 24.57 -17.76 -6.55
CA ASN A 117 24.15 -18.88 -5.68
C ASN A 117 23.19 -18.43 -4.55
N VAL A 118 22.34 -17.45 -4.82
CA VAL A 118 21.26 -17.00 -3.93
C VAL A 118 19.93 -17.40 -4.57
N PRO A 119 19.43 -18.62 -4.33
CA PRO A 119 18.23 -19.13 -5.01
C PRO A 119 16.96 -18.35 -4.73
N ILE A 120 16.79 -17.88 -3.50
CA ILE A 120 15.54 -17.27 -3.05
C ILE A 120 15.82 -15.99 -2.27
N THR A 121 15.03 -14.98 -2.58
CA THR A 121 15.07 -13.66 -1.94
C THR A 121 13.68 -13.29 -1.44
N ALA A 122 13.56 -12.64 -0.30
CA ALA A 122 12.30 -12.10 0.19
C ALA A 122 11.68 -11.15 -0.83
N LYS A 123 10.34 -11.13 -0.94
CA LYS A 123 9.62 -10.39 -1.98
C LYS A 123 9.96 -8.90 -1.98
N TYR A 124 10.06 -8.29 -0.81
CA TYR A 124 10.31 -6.86 -0.64
C TYR A 124 11.40 -6.59 0.40
N PRO A 125 12.07 -5.44 0.32
CA PRO A 125 13.12 -5.09 1.27
C PRO A 125 12.58 -4.86 2.67
N GLY A 126 13.38 -5.23 3.69
CA GLY A 126 13.07 -5.01 5.09
C GLY A 126 13.48 -6.16 6.01
N VAL A 127 13.64 -5.83 7.29
CA VAL A 127 13.98 -6.80 8.36
C VAL A 127 12.93 -7.90 8.48
N LYS A 128 11.66 -7.60 8.17
CA LYS A 128 10.56 -8.56 8.24
C LYS A 128 10.79 -9.81 7.38
N GLY A 129 11.54 -9.65 6.28
CA GLY A 129 11.97 -10.79 5.45
C GLY A 129 12.85 -11.81 6.15
N ASN A 130 13.56 -11.42 7.23
CA ASN A 130 14.43 -12.32 7.98
C ASN A 130 13.67 -13.39 8.78
N SER A 131 12.36 -13.17 9.04
CA SER A 131 11.48 -14.16 9.68
C SER A 131 11.01 -15.26 8.72
N LEU A 132 11.31 -15.14 7.44
CA LEU A 132 10.90 -16.14 6.45
C LEU A 132 11.90 -17.30 6.42
N LYS A 133 11.35 -18.51 6.41
CA LYS A 133 12.11 -19.73 6.15
C LYS A 133 11.50 -20.49 4.98
N ILE A 134 12.37 -20.93 4.09
CA ILE A 134 11.98 -21.74 2.95
C ILE A 134 12.51 -23.14 3.14
N SER A 135 11.64 -24.11 2.94
CA SER A 135 11.98 -25.51 2.99
C SER A 135 11.51 -26.20 1.72
N SER A 136 12.36 -27.02 1.14
CA SER A 136 12.04 -27.76 -0.09
C SER A 136 12.42 -29.24 0.03
N CYS A 137 11.74 -30.07 -0.78
CA CYS A 137 12.03 -31.48 -0.95
C CYS A 137 11.77 -31.87 -2.41
N ASP A 138 12.73 -32.50 -3.06
CA ASP A 138 12.67 -32.85 -4.49
C ASP A 138 12.86 -34.32 -4.81
N THR A 139 12.99 -35.19 -3.79
CA THR A 139 13.12 -36.64 -3.98
C THR A 139 12.32 -37.44 -2.96
N ALA A 140 11.84 -38.62 -3.38
CA ALA A 140 11.11 -39.52 -2.49
C ALA A 140 11.99 -40.01 -1.33
N ALA A 141 13.28 -40.27 -1.57
CA ALA A 141 14.21 -40.70 -0.54
C ALA A 141 14.51 -39.61 0.51
N ALA A 142 14.50 -38.35 0.10
CA ALA A 142 14.62 -37.20 1.00
C ALA A 142 13.32 -36.90 1.74
N TYR A 143 12.18 -37.24 1.18
CA TYR A 143 10.88 -37.11 1.83
C TYR A 143 10.70 -38.14 2.96
N SER A 144 11.03 -39.42 2.71
CA SER A 144 10.89 -40.48 3.70
C SER A 144 11.80 -41.66 3.35
N SER A 145 12.53 -42.20 4.33
CA SER A 145 13.36 -43.42 4.18
C SER A 145 13.36 -44.20 5.50
N THR A 146 13.73 -45.47 5.43
CA THR A 146 13.96 -46.29 6.63
C THR A 146 15.38 -46.04 7.13
N LEU A 147 15.54 -45.81 8.43
CA LEU A 147 16.85 -45.67 9.07
C LEU A 147 17.49 -47.05 9.20
N SER A 148 18.77 -47.15 8.86
CA SER A 148 19.55 -48.38 9.07
C SER A 148 19.65 -48.75 10.54
N GLY A 149 19.69 -50.05 10.85
CA GLY A 149 19.80 -50.52 12.22
C GLY A 149 18.56 -50.31 13.08
N THR A 150 18.76 -50.10 14.36
CA THR A 150 17.71 -49.87 15.34
C THR A 150 18.07 -48.69 16.22
N VAL A 151 17.05 -47.97 16.70
CA VAL A 151 17.20 -46.81 17.55
C VAL A 151 16.60 -47.02 18.94
N SER A 152 17.18 -46.38 19.92
CA SER A 152 16.72 -46.35 21.31
C SER A 152 16.72 -44.93 21.84
N VAL A 153 15.65 -44.55 22.51
CA VAL A 153 15.50 -43.26 23.15
C VAL A 153 14.84 -43.46 24.53
N ALA A 154 15.46 -42.99 25.59
CA ALA A 154 14.83 -43.03 26.92
C ALA A 154 13.69 -42.01 27.03
N ALA A 155 12.72 -42.28 27.92
CA ALA A 155 11.64 -41.35 28.18
C ALA A 155 12.19 -39.98 28.63
N GLY A 156 11.76 -38.92 27.95
CA GLY A 156 12.21 -37.54 28.25
C GLY A 156 13.66 -37.24 27.86
N ALA A 157 14.37 -38.17 27.19
CA ALA A 157 15.73 -37.92 26.74
C ALA A 157 15.79 -37.03 25.50
N THR A 158 16.85 -36.23 25.41
CA THR A 158 17.20 -35.40 24.25
C THR A 158 18.27 -36.05 23.39
N THR A 159 18.60 -37.31 23.62
CA THR A 159 19.60 -38.08 22.84
C THR A 159 18.95 -39.34 22.33
N MET A 160 19.09 -39.58 21.02
CA MET A 160 18.78 -40.83 20.33
C MET A 160 20.07 -41.62 20.13
N THR A 161 20.05 -42.89 20.52
CA THR A 161 21.17 -43.81 20.34
C THR A 161 20.83 -44.87 19.31
N GLY A 162 21.80 -45.23 18.48
CA GLY A 162 21.69 -46.22 17.40
C GLY A 162 22.49 -47.48 17.65
N SER A 163 22.03 -48.58 17.08
CA SER A 163 22.77 -49.82 16.98
C SER A 163 22.80 -50.25 15.52
N SER A 164 24.00 -50.37 14.96
CA SER A 164 24.22 -50.61 13.52
C SER A 164 23.57 -49.55 12.62
N THR A 165 23.54 -48.30 13.11
CA THR A 165 23.03 -47.12 12.40
C THR A 165 24.17 -46.36 11.74
N ASP A 166 23.82 -45.53 10.76
CA ASP A 166 24.70 -44.58 10.06
C ASP A 166 24.07 -43.18 10.12
N PHE A 167 24.00 -42.60 11.34
CA PHE A 167 23.35 -41.31 11.52
C PHE A 167 24.05 -40.18 10.76
N ASP A 168 25.38 -40.25 10.62
CA ASP A 168 26.12 -39.20 9.92
C ASP A 168 25.87 -39.24 8.40
N GLY A 169 25.67 -40.47 7.84
CA GLY A 169 25.34 -40.65 6.43
C GLY A 169 23.84 -40.53 6.10
N GLU A 170 22.95 -40.89 7.02
CA GLU A 170 21.51 -41.01 6.74
C GLU A 170 20.66 -39.84 7.27
N LEU A 171 21.10 -39.13 8.32
CA LEU A 171 20.36 -38.04 8.94
C LEU A 171 20.96 -36.67 8.60
N LYS A 172 20.12 -35.65 8.65
CA LYS A 172 20.51 -34.24 8.62
C LYS A 172 19.86 -33.51 9.77
N VAL A 173 20.49 -32.43 10.22
CA VAL A 173 19.86 -31.52 11.18
C VAL A 173 18.60 -30.93 10.56
N GLY A 174 17.47 -31.08 11.25
CA GLY A 174 16.14 -30.72 10.75
C GLY A 174 15.26 -31.91 10.40
N ASP A 175 15.82 -33.10 10.17
CA ASP A 175 15.05 -34.30 9.86
C ASP A 175 14.11 -34.70 11.00
N ILE A 176 12.94 -35.24 10.63
CA ILE A 176 11.98 -35.82 11.56
C ILE A 176 12.13 -37.35 11.53
N VAL A 177 12.32 -37.93 12.71
CA VAL A 177 12.33 -39.37 12.89
C VAL A 177 11.03 -39.83 13.52
N GLU A 178 10.33 -40.73 12.83
CA GLU A 178 9.18 -41.44 13.34
C GLU A 178 9.65 -42.60 14.22
N LEU A 179 9.53 -42.47 15.52
CA LEU A 179 9.87 -43.52 16.47
C LEU A 179 8.66 -44.41 16.73
N ARG A 180 8.84 -45.70 16.44
CA ARG A 180 7.82 -46.73 16.67
C ARG A 180 7.92 -47.27 18.09
N HIS A 181 6.80 -47.29 18.81
CA HIS A 181 6.72 -47.96 20.09
C HIS A 181 6.48 -49.46 19.93
N ALA A 182 6.82 -50.22 20.98
CA ALA A 182 6.59 -51.68 21.01
C ALA A 182 5.09 -52.04 20.98
N ALA A 183 4.19 -51.16 21.35
CA ALA A 183 2.74 -51.33 21.22
C ALA A 183 2.30 -51.12 19.76
N PRO A 184 1.38 -51.92 19.22
CA PRO A 184 0.95 -51.82 17.83
C PRO A 184 0.32 -50.45 17.57
N ASN A 185 0.79 -49.77 16.50
CA ASN A 185 0.30 -48.48 16.00
C ASN A 185 0.51 -47.26 16.93
N SER A 186 1.50 -47.28 17.78
CA SER A 186 1.90 -46.12 18.59
C SER A 186 3.20 -45.53 18.05
N TYR A 187 3.18 -44.25 17.66
CA TYR A 187 4.32 -43.52 17.09
C TYR A 187 4.50 -42.19 17.81
N GLN A 188 5.75 -41.72 17.83
CA GLN A 188 6.06 -40.34 18.17
C GLN A 188 7.02 -39.78 17.14
N TYR A 189 6.96 -38.48 16.90
CA TYR A 189 7.85 -37.78 15.98
C TYR A 189 8.83 -36.92 16.77
N ILE A 190 10.10 -37.04 16.42
CA ILE A 190 11.18 -36.26 16.99
C ILE A 190 11.96 -35.56 15.89
N LYS A 191 12.50 -34.37 16.19
CA LYS A 191 13.35 -33.62 15.27
C LYS A 191 14.81 -33.77 15.67
N VAL A 192 15.67 -34.03 14.70
CA VAL A 192 17.13 -34.06 14.87
C VAL A 192 17.64 -32.62 14.96
N THR A 193 18.34 -32.29 16.06
CA THR A 193 18.92 -30.95 16.27
C THR A 193 20.44 -30.91 16.14
N ALA A 194 21.12 -32.06 16.35
CA ALA A 194 22.55 -32.25 16.07
C ALA A 194 22.85 -33.71 15.86
N ILE A 195 23.91 -34.02 15.09
CA ILE A 195 24.43 -35.37 14.87
C ILE A 195 25.83 -35.38 15.48
N ALA A 196 26.08 -36.30 16.42
CA ALA A 196 27.33 -36.39 17.14
C ALA A 196 28.21 -37.52 16.60
N SER A 197 27.61 -38.60 16.05
CA SER A 197 28.27 -39.76 15.44
C SER A 197 27.25 -40.66 14.75
N ASP A 198 27.70 -41.69 14.03
CA ASP A 198 26.86 -42.72 13.40
C ASP A 198 25.87 -43.40 14.34
N THR A 199 26.06 -43.31 15.63
CA THR A 199 25.23 -43.96 16.64
C THR A 199 24.67 -43.01 17.70
N SER A 200 24.84 -41.68 17.55
CA SER A 200 24.36 -40.70 18.51
C SER A 200 23.89 -39.41 17.85
N ALA A 201 22.65 -39.03 18.09
CA ALA A 201 22.05 -37.76 17.63
C ALA A 201 21.31 -37.06 18.77
N THR A 202 21.37 -35.72 18.78
CA THR A 202 20.56 -34.88 19.69
C THR A 202 19.22 -34.64 19.04
N ILE A 203 18.15 -34.73 19.82
CA ILE A 203 16.76 -34.70 19.35
C ILE A 203 15.88 -33.82 20.24
N THR A 204 14.77 -33.35 19.66
CA THR A 204 13.68 -32.73 20.41
C THR A 204 12.32 -33.26 19.94
N SER A 205 11.31 -33.21 20.80
CA SER A 205 9.95 -33.62 20.43
C SER A 205 9.28 -32.56 19.56
N VAL A 206 8.62 -32.95 18.50
CA VAL A 206 7.85 -32.05 17.62
C VAL A 206 6.35 -32.02 17.92
N LEU A 207 5.87 -32.92 18.82
CA LEU A 207 4.45 -33.01 19.13
C LEU A 207 3.98 -32.04 20.21
N GLU A 208 4.89 -31.33 20.89
CA GLU A 208 4.52 -30.34 21.92
C GLU A 208 4.90 -28.93 21.49
N GLY A 209 3.89 -28.10 21.25
CA GLY A 209 4.00 -26.71 20.77
C GLY A 209 4.44 -25.67 21.81
N THR A 210 5.17 -26.03 22.87
CA THR A 210 5.54 -25.09 23.95
C THR A 210 6.92 -24.47 23.83
N GLY A 211 7.66 -24.76 22.75
CA GLY A 211 9.01 -24.20 22.52
C GLY A 211 10.10 -24.66 23.50
N THR A 212 9.77 -25.57 24.43
CA THR A 212 10.74 -26.17 25.34
C THR A 212 11.16 -27.53 24.83
N GLU A 213 12.45 -27.76 24.67
CA GLU A 213 12.97 -29.07 24.29
C GLU A 213 12.71 -30.08 25.41
N LYS A 214 11.81 -31.02 25.16
CA LYS A 214 11.42 -32.04 26.15
C LYS A 214 11.99 -33.44 25.87
N GLY A 215 12.63 -33.61 24.72
CA GLY A 215 13.07 -34.94 24.26
C GLY A 215 11.91 -35.86 23.89
N ALA A 216 12.17 -37.15 23.79
CA ALA A 216 11.16 -38.13 23.45
C ALA A 216 10.12 -38.27 24.58
N LEU A 217 8.84 -38.29 24.23
CA LEU A 217 7.74 -38.37 25.18
C LEU A 217 7.69 -39.74 25.87
N ALA A 218 8.01 -40.81 25.15
CA ALA A 218 8.00 -42.17 25.66
C ALA A 218 9.30 -42.90 25.25
N ALA A 219 9.70 -43.90 26.04
CA ALA A 219 10.87 -44.69 25.76
C ALA A 219 10.66 -45.58 24.54
N VAL A 220 11.66 -45.64 23.68
CA VAL A 220 11.77 -46.59 22.52
C VAL A 220 13.03 -47.38 22.71
N SER A 221 12.99 -48.69 22.54
CA SER A 221 14.13 -49.57 22.71
C SER A 221 14.30 -50.50 21.51
N SER A 222 15.44 -50.36 20.84
CA SER A 222 15.86 -51.20 19.71
C SER A 222 14.78 -51.39 18.63
N GLN A 223 14.16 -50.29 18.19
CA GLN A 223 13.13 -50.30 17.15
C GLN A 223 13.70 -49.81 15.83
N SER A 224 13.22 -50.41 14.73
CA SER A 224 13.38 -49.86 13.38
C SER A 224 12.55 -48.58 13.27
N SER A 225 13.09 -47.53 12.67
CA SER A 225 12.44 -46.24 12.56
C SER A 225 12.45 -45.70 11.16
N THR A 226 11.41 -44.97 10.82
CA THR A 226 11.33 -44.25 9.55
C THR A 226 11.80 -42.81 9.73
N ILE A 227 12.64 -42.37 8.84
CA ILE A 227 13.03 -40.98 8.76
C ILE A 227 12.05 -40.27 7.87
N ARG A 228 11.44 -39.26 8.40
CA ARG A 228 10.73 -38.24 7.63
C ARG A 228 11.70 -37.07 7.47
N LYS A 229 12.58 -37.17 6.48
CA LYS A 229 13.66 -36.19 6.29
C LYS A 229 13.13 -34.81 5.98
N PHE A 230 11.99 -34.73 5.30
CA PHE A 230 11.28 -33.47 5.11
C PHE A 230 10.40 -33.19 6.31
N GLY A 231 10.75 -32.21 7.11
CA GLY A 231 10.06 -31.86 8.36
C GLY A 231 8.61 -31.40 8.21
N TYR A 232 8.17 -31.14 6.98
CA TYR A 232 6.80 -30.73 6.62
C TYR A 232 6.06 -31.76 5.77
N PHE A 233 6.46 -33.05 5.88
CA PHE A 233 5.90 -34.13 5.10
C PHE A 233 4.37 -34.27 5.24
N ASP A 234 3.81 -33.95 6.38
CA ASP A 234 2.39 -33.99 6.71
C ASP A 234 1.54 -32.90 6.02
N HIS A 235 2.20 -31.90 5.44
CA HIS A 235 1.55 -30.88 4.64
C HIS A 235 1.33 -31.29 3.18
N PHE A 236 1.89 -32.43 2.72
CA PHE A 236 1.83 -32.89 1.34
C PHE A 236 1.24 -34.30 1.25
N ASP A 237 0.48 -34.57 0.18
CA ASP A 237 -0.23 -35.84 0.01
C ASP A 237 0.71 -37.02 -0.26
N SER A 238 1.84 -36.78 -0.96
CA SER A 238 2.84 -37.80 -1.27
C SER A 238 4.22 -37.17 -1.51
N ALA A 239 5.22 -38.01 -1.62
CA ALA A 239 6.58 -37.61 -2.00
C ALA A 239 6.63 -37.07 -3.44
N PRO A 240 7.53 -36.10 -3.75
CA PRO A 240 7.76 -35.66 -5.11
C PRO A 240 8.38 -36.77 -5.97
N GLY A 241 8.02 -36.79 -7.24
CA GLY A 241 8.45 -37.82 -8.18
C GLY A 241 8.65 -37.29 -9.60
N THR A 242 8.05 -37.96 -10.57
CA THR A 242 8.00 -37.51 -11.96
C THR A 242 6.59 -37.00 -12.26
N SER A 243 6.49 -35.78 -12.75
CA SER A 243 5.20 -35.14 -13.04
C SER A 243 4.45 -35.85 -14.17
N ASP A 244 3.12 -35.70 -14.18
CA ASP A 244 2.29 -36.20 -15.28
C ASP A 244 2.70 -35.61 -16.62
N TYR A 245 3.14 -34.37 -16.65
CA TYR A 245 3.64 -33.72 -17.88
C TYR A 245 4.87 -34.40 -18.41
N ALA A 246 5.86 -34.68 -17.56
CA ALA A 246 7.08 -35.40 -17.94
C ALA A 246 6.78 -36.87 -18.32
N SER A 247 5.89 -37.54 -17.60
CA SER A 247 5.45 -38.90 -17.88
C SER A 247 4.76 -39.02 -19.24
N ASN A 248 3.88 -38.07 -19.55
CA ASN A 248 3.16 -37.99 -20.84
C ASN A 248 4.12 -37.68 -22.02
N SER A 249 5.27 -37.04 -21.75
CA SER A 249 6.30 -36.78 -22.72
C SER A 249 7.16 -38.03 -23.03
N GLY A 250 6.90 -39.18 -22.37
CA GLY A 250 7.52 -40.47 -22.62
C GLY A 250 8.62 -40.88 -21.63
N SER A 251 8.78 -40.16 -20.51
CA SER A 251 9.75 -40.54 -19.48
C SER A 251 9.06 -40.63 -18.10
N THR A 252 9.23 -41.78 -17.47
CA THR A 252 8.70 -42.03 -16.11
C THR A 252 9.75 -41.83 -14.99
N ALA A 253 10.95 -41.36 -15.35
CA ALA A 253 12.10 -41.32 -14.44
C ALA A 253 12.85 -39.98 -14.44
N LEU A 254 12.20 -38.89 -14.88
CA LEU A 254 12.82 -37.55 -14.88
C LEU A 254 12.98 -36.95 -13.49
N LEU A 255 12.17 -37.37 -12.50
CA LEU A 255 12.20 -36.87 -11.11
C LEU A 255 12.21 -35.36 -11.03
N ASP A 256 11.31 -34.74 -11.79
CA ASP A 256 11.24 -33.30 -11.97
C ASP A 256 10.43 -32.59 -10.88
N GLU A 257 9.67 -33.32 -10.07
CA GLU A 257 8.83 -32.68 -9.04
C GLU A 257 9.62 -32.18 -7.83
N ILE A 258 9.12 -31.09 -7.25
CA ILE A 258 9.65 -30.47 -6.04
C ILE A 258 8.52 -29.88 -5.21
N HIS A 259 8.64 -29.96 -3.90
CA HIS A 259 7.78 -29.29 -2.92
C HIS A 259 8.48 -28.09 -2.32
N PHE A 260 7.75 -26.99 -2.15
CA PHE A 260 8.19 -25.82 -1.40
C PHE A 260 7.18 -25.48 -0.30
N ILE A 261 7.68 -25.04 0.83
CA ILE A 261 6.89 -24.50 1.93
C ILE A 261 7.61 -23.27 2.50
N ILE A 262 6.85 -22.22 2.75
CA ILE A 262 7.32 -20.97 3.33
C ILE A 262 6.69 -20.84 4.70
N THR A 263 7.52 -20.64 5.72
CA THR A 263 7.09 -20.52 7.12
C THR A 263 7.57 -19.24 7.75
N ASP A 264 6.84 -18.81 8.77
CA ASP A 264 7.14 -17.67 9.64
C ASP A 264 8.00 -18.16 10.82
N GLU A 265 9.32 -18.19 10.66
CA GLU A 265 10.22 -18.81 11.65
C GLU A 265 10.17 -18.10 13.00
N ASP A 266 10.11 -16.77 13.01
CA ASP A 266 10.14 -15.98 14.24
C ASP A 266 8.76 -15.51 14.72
N GLY A 267 7.72 -15.67 13.90
CA GLY A 267 6.36 -15.26 14.22
C GLY A 267 6.02 -13.80 13.91
N GLU A 268 6.85 -13.12 13.11
CA GLU A 268 6.66 -11.69 12.76
C GLU A 268 5.46 -11.43 11.83
N TRP A 269 4.98 -12.45 11.14
CA TRP A 269 3.84 -12.36 10.21
C TRP A 269 2.53 -12.73 10.88
N THR A 270 2.52 -13.86 11.58
CA THR A 270 1.31 -14.48 12.12
C THR A 270 1.17 -14.33 13.62
N GLY A 271 2.26 -13.98 14.31
CA GLY A 271 2.36 -14.04 15.79
C GLY A 271 2.69 -15.44 16.32
N THR A 272 2.81 -16.44 15.44
CA THR A 272 3.10 -17.83 15.82
C THR A 272 4.35 -18.32 15.11
N LYS A 273 5.38 -18.67 15.87
CA LYS A 273 6.62 -19.22 15.32
C LYS A 273 6.39 -20.52 14.59
N GLY A 274 7.01 -20.66 13.40
CA GLY A 274 6.92 -21.83 12.56
C GLY A 274 5.58 -22.00 11.82
N ALA A 275 4.70 -20.99 11.86
CA ALA A 275 3.43 -21.02 11.14
C ALA A 275 3.67 -21.08 9.63
N VAL A 276 2.92 -21.95 8.93
CA VAL A 276 2.97 -22.07 7.48
C VAL A 276 2.26 -20.89 6.83
N LEU A 277 2.99 -20.15 5.97
CA LEU A 277 2.46 -19.03 5.19
C LEU A 277 1.97 -19.47 3.83
N GLU A 278 2.80 -20.22 3.09
CA GLU A 278 2.49 -20.74 1.76
C GLU A 278 3.04 -22.15 1.58
N LYS A 279 2.34 -22.95 0.79
CA LYS A 279 2.84 -24.25 0.32
C LYS A 279 2.62 -24.40 -1.17
N PHE A 280 3.59 -24.98 -1.85
CA PHE A 280 3.57 -25.29 -3.26
C PHE A 280 3.91 -26.75 -3.44
N ALA A 281 2.95 -27.54 -3.89
CA ALA A 281 3.07 -28.98 -4.05
C ALA A 281 3.29 -29.36 -5.51
N PHE A 282 4.16 -30.35 -5.76
CA PHE A 282 4.35 -30.95 -7.07
C PHE A 282 4.69 -29.95 -8.18
N LEU A 283 5.52 -28.93 -7.86
CA LEU A 283 6.08 -28.04 -8.87
C LEU A 283 7.14 -28.80 -9.69
N SER A 284 7.36 -28.41 -10.94
CA SER A 284 8.35 -29.04 -11.79
C SER A 284 9.63 -28.22 -11.89
N LYS A 285 10.79 -28.91 -11.91
CA LYS A 285 12.10 -28.33 -12.22
C LYS A 285 12.27 -28.03 -13.72
N ALA A 286 11.39 -28.59 -14.58
CA ALA A 286 11.44 -28.41 -16.03
C ALA A 286 10.75 -27.11 -16.46
N SER A 287 11.43 -26.31 -17.29
CA SER A 287 10.93 -24.99 -17.74
C SER A 287 9.70 -25.06 -18.66
N ASP A 288 9.47 -26.20 -19.33
CA ASP A 288 8.36 -26.44 -20.23
C ASP A 288 7.15 -27.12 -19.57
N ALA A 289 7.24 -27.45 -18.28
CA ALA A 289 6.20 -28.17 -17.56
C ALA A 289 4.89 -27.38 -17.42
N LYS A 290 3.78 -28.08 -17.61
CA LYS A 290 2.44 -27.51 -17.51
C LYS A 290 1.52 -28.36 -16.64
N ASN A 291 0.62 -27.71 -15.95
CA ASN A 291 -0.50 -28.31 -15.27
C ASN A 291 -1.57 -28.81 -16.26
N SER A 292 -2.51 -29.61 -15.79
CA SER A 292 -3.62 -30.15 -16.58
C SER A 292 -4.50 -29.08 -17.26
N ASN A 293 -4.54 -27.85 -16.69
CA ASN A 293 -5.24 -26.69 -17.24
C ASN A 293 -4.41 -25.88 -18.27
N GLY A 294 -3.15 -26.29 -18.55
CA GLY A 294 -2.24 -25.65 -19.50
C GLY A 294 -1.41 -24.49 -18.94
N SER A 295 -1.60 -24.09 -17.66
CA SER A 295 -0.73 -23.09 -17.02
C SER A 295 0.66 -23.65 -16.71
N SER A 296 1.67 -22.78 -16.59
CA SER A 296 3.03 -23.18 -16.19
C SER A 296 3.02 -23.88 -14.84
N ASN A 297 3.70 -25.02 -14.72
CA ASN A 297 4.03 -25.69 -13.47
C ASN A 297 5.52 -25.58 -13.13
N TYR A 298 6.27 -24.81 -13.90
CA TYR A 298 7.67 -24.54 -13.62
C TYR A 298 7.80 -23.78 -12.30
N TYR A 299 8.61 -24.30 -11.39
CA TYR A 299 8.69 -23.78 -10.03
C TYR A 299 9.10 -22.30 -9.97
N VAL A 300 9.94 -21.84 -10.91
CA VAL A 300 10.33 -20.43 -11.03
C VAL A 300 9.14 -19.54 -11.33
N ASP A 301 8.34 -19.91 -12.34
CA ASP A 301 7.16 -19.15 -12.74
C ASP A 301 6.10 -19.12 -11.62
N VAL A 302 5.91 -20.27 -10.98
CA VAL A 302 4.91 -20.39 -9.91
C VAL A 302 5.31 -19.57 -8.69
N LEU A 303 6.56 -19.66 -8.23
CA LEU A 303 7.04 -18.88 -7.09
C LEU A 303 6.96 -17.37 -7.39
N ASN A 304 7.42 -16.91 -8.55
CA ASN A 304 7.43 -15.50 -8.88
C ASN A 304 6.02 -14.91 -9.04
N ASN A 305 5.09 -15.65 -9.64
CA ASN A 305 3.74 -15.15 -9.93
C ASN A 305 2.74 -15.35 -8.78
N GLN A 306 2.93 -16.37 -7.94
CA GLN A 306 1.94 -16.73 -6.92
C GLN A 306 2.40 -16.43 -5.49
N SER A 307 3.72 -16.51 -5.19
CA SER A 307 4.18 -16.19 -3.85
C SER A 307 4.05 -14.71 -3.53
N GLN A 308 3.55 -14.41 -2.33
CA GLN A 308 3.48 -13.06 -1.76
C GLN A 308 4.71 -12.73 -0.91
N TYR A 309 5.58 -13.72 -0.64
CA TYR A 309 6.68 -13.60 0.32
C TYR A 309 8.06 -13.67 -0.30
N VAL A 310 8.22 -14.34 -1.46
CA VAL A 310 9.55 -14.58 -2.03
C VAL A 310 9.61 -14.38 -3.54
N TRP A 311 10.83 -14.11 -4.02
CA TRP A 311 11.26 -14.21 -5.41
C TRP A 311 12.20 -15.39 -5.57
N TRP A 312 12.12 -16.06 -6.71
CA TRP A 312 13.22 -16.88 -7.20
C TRP A 312 14.30 -15.95 -7.81
N THR A 313 15.56 -16.17 -7.51
CA THR A 313 16.67 -15.34 -8.01
C THR A 313 17.81 -16.15 -8.64
N ASP A 314 17.89 -17.46 -8.36
CA ASP A 314 18.86 -18.36 -9.00
C ASP A 314 18.46 -19.82 -8.78
N HIS A 315 19.13 -20.75 -9.49
CA HIS A 315 19.06 -22.16 -9.18
C HIS A 315 20.02 -22.51 -8.02
N PRO A 316 19.69 -23.49 -7.18
CA PRO A 316 20.61 -23.97 -6.18
C PRO A 316 21.80 -24.67 -6.86
N SER A 317 22.99 -24.62 -6.23
CA SER A 317 24.21 -25.26 -6.80
C SER A 317 24.02 -26.75 -7.09
N ALA A 318 23.20 -27.44 -6.29
CA ALA A 318 22.85 -28.85 -6.50
C ALA A 318 21.85 -29.09 -7.64
N GLY A 319 21.29 -28.04 -8.22
CA GLY A 319 20.31 -28.08 -9.30
C GLY A 319 20.81 -27.41 -10.58
N ALA A 320 22.01 -27.71 -11.01
CA ALA A 320 22.65 -27.10 -12.17
C ALA A 320 21.91 -27.31 -13.50
N ASP A 321 21.11 -28.36 -13.61
CA ASP A 321 20.28 -28.66 -14.77
C ASP A 321 18.82 -28.23 -14.66
N TRP A 322 18.42 -27.64 -13.50
CA TRP A 322 17.09 -27.14 -13.32
C TRP A 322 16.81 -25.98 -14.32
N GLY A 323 15.59 -25.92 -14.81
CA GLY A 323 15.23 -24.97 -15.88
C GLY A 323 15.48 -25.49 -17.29
N THR A 324 16.11 -26.68 -17.48
CA THR A 324 16.12 -27.33 -18.78
C THR A 324 14.73 -27.90 -19.10
N SER A 325 14.44 -28.14 -20.40
CA SER A 325 13.14 -28.71 -20.80
C SER A 325 13.08 -30.21 -20.54
N THR A 326 11.88 -30.76 -20.38
CA THR A 326 11.63 -32.21 -20.28
C THR A 326 12.20 -32.95 -21.47
N THR A 327 12.06 -32.40 -22.69
CA THR A 327 12.59 -32.97 -23.93
C THR A 327 14.11 -33.07 -23.91
N THR A 328 14.81 -32.05 -23.42
CA THR A 328 16.26 -32.03 -23.31
C THR A 328 16.77 -33.08 -22.32
N ARG A 329 16.14 -33.19 -21.15
CA ARG A 329 16.50 -34.19 -20.13
C ARG A 329 16.22 -35.61 -20.60
N GLN A 330 15.09 -35.82 -21.24
CA GLN A 330 14.73 -37.12 -21.84
C GLN A 330 15.73 -37.56 -22.92
N ALA A 331 16.14 -36.66 -23.81
CA ALA A 331 17.13 -36.96 -24.85
C ALA A 331 18.49 -37.34 -24.25
N ALA A 332 18.85 -36.77 -23.11
CA ALA A 332 20.03 -37.11 -22.34
C ALA A 332 19.88 -38.41 -21.53
N SER A 333 18.65 -38.96 -21.40
CA SER A 333 18.30 -40.13 -20.58
C SER A 333 18.65 -39.95 -19.09
N ASN A 334 18.62 -38.72 -18.59
CA ASN A 334 19.00 -38.35 -17.23
C ASN A 334 17.82 -37.77 -16.45
N ALA A 335 17.71 -38.17 -15.18
CA ALA A 335 16.87 -37.47 -14.23
C ALA A 335 17.38 -36.03 -13.96
N PHE A 336 16.53 -35.15 -13.46
CA PHE A 336 16.97 -33.86 -12.93
C PHE A 336 17.84 -34.05 -11.68
N ASP A 337 18.86 -33.23 -11.53
CA ASP A 337 19.71 -33.23 -10.35
C ASP A 337 18.88 -33.08 -9.08
N ALA A 338 19.25 -33.80 -8.05
CA ALA A 338 18.54 -33.87 -6.79
C ALA A 338 19.25 -33.08 -5.70
N GLN A 339 18.53 -32.16 -5.06
CA GLN A 339 18.99 -31.44 -3.86
C GLN A 339 18.68 -32.22 -2.57
N GLY A 340 17.64 -33.04 -2.59
CA GLY A 340 17.09 -33.71 -1.40
C GLY A 340 16.20 -32.78 -0.59
N THR A 341 16.46 -32.65 0.72
CA THR A 341 15.83 -31.66 1.55
C THR A 341 16.71 -30.42 1.70
N ALA A 342 16.11 -29.25 1.64
CA ALA A 342 16.78 -27.99 1.97
C ALA A 342 15.92 -27.16 2.93
N TYR A 343 16.58 -26.56 3.91
CA TYR A 343 15.99 -25.67 4.90
C TYR A 343 16.83 -24.40 4.95
N SER A 344 16.24 -23.27 4.56
CA SER A 344 16.96 -22.00 4.48
C SER A 344 16.18 -20.91 5.17
N ASN A 345 16.72 -20.39 6.27
CA ASN A 345 16.25 -19.13 6.84
C ASN A 345 16.74 -18.00 5.96
N LEU A 346 15.86 -17.04 5.64
CA LEU A 346 16.30 -15.83 5.00
C LEU A 346 16.97 -14.90 6.02
N ALA A 347 17.98 -14.17 5.59
CA ALA A 347 18.76 -13.28 6.45
C ALA A 347 19.30 -12.08 5.65
N GLY A 348 19.85 -11.09 6.37
CA GLY A 348 20.49 -9.93 5.74
C GLY A 348 19.51 -8.85 5.28
N GLY A 349 18.21 -9.01 5.50
CA GLY A 349 17.24 -7.94 5.30
C GLY A 349 17.45 -6.80 6.29
N THR A 350 17.41 -5.57 5.81
CA THR A 350 17.63 -4.36 6.63
C THR A 350 16.51 -3.37 6.44
N ASP A 351 16.21 -2.62 7.50
CA ASP A 351 15.35 -1.43 7.49
C ASP A 351 16.19 -0.19 7.72
N ASP A 352 15.89 0.86 6.97
CA ASP A 352 16.18 2.23 7.34
C ASP A 352 14.85 2.99 7.32
N ASN A 353 14.44 3.47 8.49
CA ASN A 353 13.13 4.09 8.69
C ASN A 353 13.22 5.63 8.72
N SER A 354 14.36 6.19 8.34
CA SER A 354 14.65 7.65 8.32
C SER A 354 14.95 8.11 6.90
N PRO A 355 13.94 8.14 6.00
CA PRO A 355 14.16 8.54 4.62
C PRO A 355 14.61 9.99 4.56
N THR A 356 15.56 10.27 3.68
CA THR A 356 15.93 11.63 3.31
C THR A 356 14.81 12.32 2.52
N ASP A 357 14.79 13.64 2.50
CA ASP A 357 13.82 14.40 1.69
C ASP A 357 13.88 13.98 0.21
N GLY A 358 15.05 13.67 -0.34
CA GLY A 358 15.22 13.22 -1.72
C GLY A 358 14.56 11.87 -2.00
N GLU A 359 14.59 10.93 -1.06
CA GLU A 359 13.93 9.63 -1.17
C GLU A 359 12.40 9.77 -1.06
N MET A 360 11.94 10.65 -0.16
CA MET A 360 10.52 11.00 -0.07
C MET A 360 10.04 11.70 -1.35
N GLN A 361 10.83 12.64 -1.91
CA GLN A 361 10.54 13.28 -3.20
C GLN A 361 10.44 12.23 -4.32
N THR A 362 11.32 11.25 -4.36
CA THR A 362 11.27 10.15 -5.33
C THR A 362 9.95 9.36 -5.21
N GLY A 363 9.52 9.06 -3.99
CA GLY A 363 8.22 8.42 -3.73
C GLY A 363 7.05 9.25 -4.26
N TYR A 364 7.01 10.55 -3.99
CA TYR A 364 5.94 11.44 -4.45
C TYR A 364 6.00 11.77 -5.95
N ASN A 365 7.15 11.66 -6.60
CA ASN A 365 7.28 11.87 -8.05
C ASN A 365 6.47 10.87 -8.88
N ASN A 366 6.12 9.72 -8.31
CA ASN A 366 5.14 8.81 -8.91
C ASN A 366 3.76 9.45 -9.13
N PHE A 367 3.49 10.58 -8.48
CA PHE A 367 2.24 11.32 -8.59
C PHE A 367 2.40 12.66 -9.33
N ALA A 368 3.58 12.98 -9.87
CA ALA A 368 3.85 14.28 -10.50
C ALA A 368 3.13 14.45 -11.85
N ASP A 369 2.95 13.36 -12.60
CA ASP A 369 2.32 13.40 -13.90
C ASP A 369 0.79 13.20 -13.80
N ALA A 370 0.04 14.21 -14.23
CA ALA A 370 -1.42 14.21 -14.19
C ALA A 370 -2.07 13.30 -15.25
N ASP A 371 -1.35 12.99 -16.34
CA ASP A 371 -1.88 12.16 -17.41
C ASP A 371 -1.77 10.65 -17.07
N SER A 372 -0.77 10.26 -16.28
CA SER A 372 -0.55 8.87 -15.89
C SER A 372 -1.30 8.47 -14.63
N VAL A 373 -1.46 9.37 -13.64
CA VAL A 373 -2.07 9.07 -12.35
C VAL A 373 -3.12 10.10 -11.96
N ASP A 374 -4.37 9.65 -11.89
CA ASP A 374 -5.49 10.48 -11.45
C ASP A 374 -5.51 10.59 -9.91
N VAL A 375 -5.16 11.79 -9.39
CA VAL A 375 -5.13 12.13 -7.96
C VAL A 375 -5.71 13.51 -7.78
N SER A 376 -6.55 13.69 -6.76
CA SER A 376 -7.16 14.98 -6.41
C SER A 376 -6.75 15.49 -5.03
N LEU A 377 -6.22 14.61 -4.18
CA LEU A 377 -5.74 14.92 -2.85
C LEU A 377 -4.35 14.32 -2.65
N ILE A 378 -3.42 15.08 -2.09
CA ILE A 378 -2.10 14.59 -1.70
C ILE A 378 -1.95 14.78 -0.20
N ILE A 379 -1.58 13.71 0.48
CA ILE A 379 -1.32 13.72 1.92
C ILE A 379 0.18 13.90 2.10
N GLY A 380 0.61 15.00 2.73
CA GLY A 380 2.00 15.23 3.08
C GLY A 380 2.48 14.22 4.13
N PRO A 381 3.75 13.83 4.10
CA PRO A 381 4.30 12.95 5.11
C PRO A 381 4.34 13.64 6.49
N PRO A 382 4.53 12.89 7.60
CA PRO A 382 4.86 13.50 8.87
C PRO A 382 6.09 14.40 8.69
N ALA A 383 5.97 15.67 9.02
CA ALA A 383 7.10 16.58 8.92
C ALA A 383 8.11 16.24 10.04
N GLU A 384 9.24 15.68 9.67
CA GLU A 384 10.33 15.35 10.60
C GLU A 384 11.38 16.44 10.64
N SER A 385 11.52 17.20 9.56
CA SER A 385 12.47 18.30 9.44
C SER A 385 11.81 19.65 9.72
N THR A 386 12.50 20.50 10.45
CA THR A 386 12.07 21.87 10.75
C THR A 386 12.20 22.82 9.55
N ASP A 387 12.87 22.42 8.48
CA ASP A 387 13.13 23.25 7.30
C ASP A 387 11.98 23.25 6.26
N GLY A 388 11.01 22.33 6.40
CA GLY A 388 9.83 22.25 5.53
C GLY A 388 10.13 21.83 4.09
N ALA A 389 11.31 21.27 3.81
CA ALA A 389 11.76 20.97 2.46
C ALA A 389 10.80 20.08 1.68
N ILE A 390 10.33 18.98 2.28
CA ILE A 390 9.38 18.08 1.61
C ILE A 390 8.01 18.74 1.37
N ASN A 391 7.50 19.51 2.33
CA ASN A 391 6.23 20.21 2.19
C ASN A 391 6.30 21.28 1.09
N ASN A 392 7.40 22.05 1.02
CA ASN A 392 7.63 22.99 -0.06
C ASN A 392 7.72 22.29 -1.42
N TYR A 393 8.42 21.16 -1.48
CA TYR A 393 8.53 20.35 -2.69
C TYR A 393 7.15 19.89 -3.21
N LEU A 394 6.30 19.37 -2.33
CA LEU A 394 4.94 18.92 -2.68
C LEU A 394 4.10 20.05 -3.26
N ILE A 395 4.23 21.26 -2.69
CA ILE A 395 3.50 22.42 -3.17
C ILE A 395 4.03 22.89 -4.52
N GLU A 396 5.35 23.11 -4.65
CA GLU A 396 5.97 23.73 -5.81
C GLU A 396 6.05 22.79 -7.02
N ASN A 397 6.47 21.56 -6.80
CA ASN A 397 6.82 20.63 -7.88
C ASN A 397 5.69 19.66 -8.23
N ILE A 398 4.69 19.52 -7.36
CA ILE A 398 3.56 18.64 -7.64
C ILE A 398 2.27 19.45 -7.77
N ALA A 399 1.80 20.12 -6.72
CA ALA A 399 0.49 20.75 -6.76
C ALA A 399 0.39 21.94 -7.71
N GLU A 400 1.38 22.85 -7.70
CA GLU A 400 1.43 24.03 -8.61
C GLU A 400 1.72 23.63 -10.06
N VAL A 401 2.38 22.49 -10.29
CA VAL A 401 2.62 21.95 -11.64
C VAL A 401 1.38 21.28 -12.17
N ARG A 402 0.80 20.36 -11.41
CA ARG A 402 -0.40 19.61 -11.79
C ARG A 402 -1.66 20.48 -11.87
N LYS A 403 -1.89 21.33 -10.89
CA LYS A 403 -3.08 22.20 -10.72
C LYS A 403 -4.42 21.49 -10.58
N ASP A 404 -4.42 20.17 -10.52
CA ASP A 404 -5.61 19.31 -10.42
C ASP A 404 -5.77 18.62 -9.06
N CYS A 405 -4.91 18.94 -8.09
CA CYS A 405 -4.92 18.36 -6.76
C CYS A 405 -4.69 19.39 -5.65
N VAL A 406 -5.02 19.01 -4.41
CA VAL A 406 -4.76 19.79 -3.19
C VAL A 406 -3.85 18.99 -2.27
N VAL A 407 -2.79 19.61 -1.76
CA VAL A 407 -1.86 19.03 -0.78
C VAL A 407 -2.31 19.38 0.63
N CYS A 408 -2.49 18.37 1.47
CA CYS A 408 -2.74 18.52 2.91
C CYS A 408 -1.43 18.28 3.66
N ILE A 409 -0.97 19.25 4.42
CA ILE A 409 0.29 19.18 5.17
C ILE A 409 0.08 19.48 6.65
N SER A 410 0.93 18.88 7.49
CA SER A 410 1.01 19.17 8.92
C SER A 410 2.39 19.79 9.23
N ALA A 411 2.44 20.63 10.26
CA ALA A 411 3.71 21.12 10.81
C ALA A 411 4.41 19.98 11.60
N PRO A 412 5.73 20.11 11.91
CA PRO A 412 6.42 19.14 12.76
C PRO A 412 5.76 18.92 14.13
N GLU A 413 5.92 17.71 14.68
CA GLU A 413 5.29 17.31 15.93
C GLU A 413 5.69 18.23 17.11
N ASP A 414 6.96 18.61 17.19
CA ASP A 414 7.52 19.45 18.25
C ASP A 414 6.98 20.88 18.25
N HIS A 415 6.27 21.30 17.21
CA HIS A 415 5.59 22.60 17.16
C HIS A 415 4.34 22.66 18.04
N THR A 416 3.71 21.50 18.27
CA THR A 416 2.45 21.39 19.02
C THR A 416 2.54 20.47 20.24
N VAL A 417 3.50 19.53 20.24
CA VAL A 417 3.67 18.55 21.32
C VAL A 417 4.78 18.97 22.26
N ASN A 418 4.46 19.08 23.55
CA ASN A 418 5.41 19.51 24.60
C ASN A 418 6.06 20.90 24.36
N ASN A 419 5.41 21.77 23.62
CA ASN A 419 5.90 23.08 23.22
C ASN A 419 5.31 24.25 24.02
N ALA A 420 4.65 24.02 25.13
CA ALA A 420 3.98 25.02 25.95
C ALA A 420 4.95 25.72 26.95
N SER A 421 6.07 26.27 26.49
CA SER A 421 7.01 26.99 27.36
C SER A 421 6.45 28.33 27.89
N TYR A 422 5.48 28.90 27.18
CA TYR A 422 4.67 30.03 27.59
C TYR A 422 3.28 29.91 26.93
N PRO A 423 2.24 30.59 27.44
CA PRO A 423 0.92 30.56 26.86
C PRO A 423 0.90 31.06 25.41
N GLY A 424 0.38 30.25 24.48
CA GLY A 424 0.30 30.58 23.05
C GLY A 424 1.55 30.20 22.24
N LYS A 425 2.56 29.56 22.86
CA LYS A 425 3.79 29.16 22.17
C LYS A 425 3.54 28.25 20.97
N GLU A 426 2.62 27.32 21.07
CA GLU A 426 2.25 26.41 20.00
C GLU A 426 1.67 27.17 18.79
N ALA A 427 0.76 28.13 19.05
CA ALA A 427 0.21 28.99 17.99
C ALA A 427 1.29 29.85 17.32
N ASP A 428 2.17 30.49 18.11
CA ASP A 428 3.28 31.31 17.59
C ASP A 428 4.21 30.46 16.70
N THR A 429 4.52 29.23 17.11
CA THR A 429 5.38 28.34 16.37
C THR A 429 4.74 27.90 15.05
N LEU A 430 3.46 27.55 15.06
CA LEU A 430 2.68 27.21 13.85
C LEU A 430 2.59 28.39 12.88
N VAL A 431 2.34 29.61 13.40
CA VAL A 431 2.33 30.84 12.58
C VAL A 431 3.70 31.12 11.97
N THR A 432 4.77 30.89 12.73
CA THR A 432 6.15 31.03 12.24
C THR A 432 6.43 29.99 11.15
N TYR A 433 6.07 28.74 11.36
CA TYR A 433 6.19 27.67 10.36
C TYR A 433 5.47 28.03 9.06
N ALA A 434 4.22 28.49 9.16
CA ALA A 434 3.43 28.89 8.00
C ALA A 434 4.01 30.08 7.24
N ASN A 435 4.65 31.05 7.93
CA ASN A 435 5.09 32.31 7.32
C ASN A 435 6.55 32.29 6.87
N THR A 436 7.40 31.47 7.49
CA THR A 436 8.86 31.51 7.26
C THR A 436 9.44 30.19 6.78
N THR A 437 8.93 29.06 7.24
CA THR A 437 9.46 27.73 6.89
C THR A 437 8.80 27.19 5.63
N THR A 438 7.47 27.30 5.54
CA THR A 438 6.74 26.97 4.31
C THR A 438 6.80 28.18 3.37
N THR A 439 7.82 28.22 2.52
CA THR A 439 8.12 29.38 1.67
C THR A 439 7.10 29.64 0.60
N THR A 440 6.39 28.59 0.13
CA THR A 440 5.43 28.69 -0.97
C THR A 440 4.01 28.80 -0.45
N ARG A 441 3.45 30.00 -0.61
CA ARG A 441 2.08 30.34 -0.21
C ARG A 441 1.10 30.08 -1.35
N SER A 442 0.58 28.83 -1.42
CA SER A 442 -0.26 28.36 -2.52
C SER A 442 -1.71 28.17 -2.14
N SER A 443 -2.61 28.37 -3.09
CA SER A 443 -4.02 28.01 -2.98
C SER A 443 -4.26 26.49 -3.11
N TYR A 444 -3.26 25.74 -3.57
CA TYR A 444 -3.30 24.28 -3.68
C TYR A 444 -2.81 23.56 -2.42
N ALA A 445 -2.45 24.29 -1.38
CA ALA A 445 -1.98 23.73 -0.11
C ALA A 445 -2.90 24.08 1.06
N VAL A 446 -3.05 23.14 1.98
CA VAL A 446 -3.85 23.26 3.21
C VAL A 446 -2.98 22.80 4.38
N LEU A 447 -2.76 23.68 5.36
CA LEU A 447 -1.99 23.41 6.57
C LEU A 447 -2.93 23.27 7.76
N ASP A 448 -2.78 22.18 8.51
CA ASP A 448 -3.49 21.96 9.78
C ASP A 448 -2.71 22.50 10.99
N GLY A 449 -3.38 22.61 12.13
CA GLY A 449 -2.85 23.26 13.31
C GLY A 449 -2.76 22.39 14.56
N SER A 450 -2.76 21.07 14.47
CA SER A 450 -2.63 20.23 15.66
C SER A 450 -2.23 18.79 15.33
N TYR A 451 -1.93 18.03 16.40
CA TYR A 451 -1.77 16.58 16.40
C TYR A 451 -2.87 15.95 17.27
N LYS A 452 -3.27 14.74 16.92
CA LYS A 452 -4.19 13.94 17.73
C LYS A 452 -3.49 12.81 18.47
N TYR A 453 -4.00 12.48 19.64
CA TYR A 453 -3.62 11.31 20.42
C TYR A 453 -4.59 10.19 20.08
N GLN A 454 -4.08 9.15 19.42
CA GLN A 454 -4.84 8.02 18.88
C GLN A 454 -4.34 6.71 19.48
N TYR A 455 -5.26 5.77 19.73
CA TYR A 455 -4.93 4.42 20.16
C TYR A 455 -4.45 3.57 18.96
N ASP A 456 -3.27 2.98 19.12
CA ASP A 456 -2.68 2.00 18.21
C ASP A 456 -3.12 0.60 18.65
N LYS A 457 -4.12 0.06 17.95
CA LYS A 457 -4.70 -1.27 18.24
C LYS A 457 -3.76 -2.44 17.94
N TYR A 458 -2.69 -2.21 17.18
CA TYR A 458 -1.73 -3.26 16.81
C TYR A 458 -0.66 -3.47 17.86
N ASN A 459 -0.30 -2.40 18.58
CA ASN A 459 0.77 -2.39 19.57
C ASN A 459 0.30 -2.11 20.99
N ASP A 460 -1.02 -1.93 21.22
CA ASP A 460 -1.64 -1.61 22.51
C ASP A 460 -1.02 -0.38 23.18
N VAL A 461 -0.78 0.68 22.41
CA VAL A 461 -0.20 1.95 22.89
C VAL A 461 -0.93 3.14 22.27
N PHE A 462 -0.77 4.31 22.88
CA PHE A 462 -1.25 5.55 22.28
C PHE A 462 -0.13 6.27 21.53
N ARG A 463 -0.47 6.87 20.39
CA ARG A 463 0.47 7.54 19.48
C ARG A 463 0.03 8.96 19.16
N ASN A 464 1.00 9.84 18.94
CA ASN A 464 0.77 11.17 18.39
C ASN A 464 0.75 11.08 16.87
N ILE A 465 -0.35 11.48 16.24
CA ILE A 465 -0.56 11.35 14.79
C ILE A 465 -0.89 12.72 14.20
N ALA A 466 -0.20 13.08 13.12
CA ALA A 466 -0.46 14.27 12.33
C ALA A 466 -1.84 14.21 11.65
N LEU A 467 -2.46 15.35 11.42
CA LEU A 467 -3.85 15.43 10.94
C LEU A 467 -3.98 15.53 9.42
N ALA A 468 -2.90 15.64 8.64
CA ALA A 468 -2.97 15.77 7.18
C ALA A 468 -3.83 14.67 6.52
N GLY A 469 -3.69 13.42 6.98
CA GLY A 469 -4.51 12.30 6.51
C GLY A 469 -5.99 12.45 6.87
N ASP A 470 -6.31 12.96 8.05
CA ASP A 470 -7.69 13.25 8.45
C ASP A 470 -8.29 14.41 7.65
N ILE A 471 -7.53 15.49 7.41
CA ILE A 471 -8.00 16.65 6.63
C ILE A 471 -8.30 16.24 5.18
N ALA A 472 -7.41 15.50 4.54
CA ALA A 472 -7.68 14.92 3.22
C ALA A 472 -8.90 13.98 3.24
N GLY A 473 -9.03 13.17 4.29
CA GLY A 473 -10.18 12.29 4.50
C GLY A 473 -11.49 13.05 4.68
N LEU A 474 -11.50 14.16 5.41
CA LEU A 474 -12.68 15.03 5.55
C LEU A 474 -13.10 15.66 4.21
N MET A 475 -12.13 16.01 3.35
CA MET A 475 -12.43 16.47 1.99
C MET A 475 -13.06 15.35 1.16
N ALA A 476 -12.48 14.15 1.16
CA ALA A 476 -13.03 12.99 0.45
C ALA A 476 -14.44 12.62 0.96
N ARG A 477 -14.65 12.64 2.28
CA ARG A 477 -15.97 12.41 2.87
C ARG A 477 -16.98 13.49 2.47
N THR A 478 -16.54 14.74 2.37
CA THR A 478 -17.42 15.85 1.95
C THR A 478 -17.95 15.62 0.55
N ASP A 479 -17.12 15.09 -0.36
CA ASP A 479 -17.52 14.74 -1.71
C ASP A 479 -18.59 13.64 -1.76
N LEU A 480 -18.49 12.67 -0.83
CA LEU A 480 -19.44 11.55 -0.74
C LEU A 480 -20.81 11.95 -0.13
N VAL A 481 -20.82 12.89 0.80
CA VAL A 481 -22.06 13.27 1.52
C VAL A 481 -22.71 14.57 1.02
N ALA A 482 -21.96 15.36 0.27
CA ALA A 482 -22.41 16.62 -0.32
C ALA A 482 -21.78 16.76 -1.72
N GLU A 483 -20.90 17.75 -1.89
CA GLU A 483 -20.18 17.96 -3.16
C GLU A 483 -18.79 18.56 -2.86
N PRO A 484 -17.81 18.48 -3.77
CA PRO A 484 -16.45 18.99 -3.56
C PRO A 484 -16.35 20.49 -3.24
N TRP A 485 -17.33 21.26 -3.64
CA TRP A 485 -17.40 22.70 -3.41
C TRP A 485 -18.05 23.10 -2.07
N PHE A 486 -18.37 22.14 -1.22
CA PHE A 486 -18.75 22.42 0.16
C PHE A 486 -17.51 22.47 1.06
N SER A 487 -17.56 23.35 2.07
CA SER A 487 -16.48 23.40 3.07
C SER A 487 -16.41 22.08 3.85
N PRO A 488 -15.22 21.45 3.99
CA PRO A 488 -15.03 20.26 4.81
C PRO A 488 -15.05 20.55 6.32
N ALA A 489 -15.05 21.84 6.70
CA ALA A 489 -15.00 22.28 8.09
C ALA A 489 -16.37 22.33 8.77
N GLY A 490 -16.35 22.45 10.08
CA GLY A 490 -17.54 22.67 10.93
C GLY A 490 -18.20 21.39 11.42
N PHE A 491 -19.22 21.53 12.25
CA PHE A 491 -19.84 20.41 12.97
C PHE A 491 -20.54 19.38 12.07
N ASN A 492 -21.00 19.80 10.90
CA ASN A 492 -21.75 18.91 10.00
C ASN A 492 -20.83 17.92 9.25
N ARG A 493 -19.62 18.34 8.88
CA ARG A 493 -18.72 17.57 8.01
C ARG A 493 -17.31 17.42 8.58
N GLY A 494 -16.84 18.36 9.40
CA GLY A 494 -15.47 18.45 9.89
C GLY A 494 -15.15 17.63 11.14
N SER A 495 -15.98 16.66 11.53
CA SER A 495 -15.74 15.81 12.70
C SER A 495 -14.57 14.84 12.45
N VAL A 496 -13.51 14.97 13.26
CA VAL A 496 -12.30 14.14 13.18
C VAL A 496 -12.53 12.83 13.95
N LYS A 497 -12.19 11.72 13.31
CA LYS A 497 -12.34 10.36 13.86
C LYS A 497 -11.10 9.93 14.66
N ASN A 498 -11.25 8.88 15.48
CA ASN A 498 -10.18 8.21 16.21
C ASN A 498 -9.35 9.18 17.08
N VAL A 499 -9.98 10.13 17.73
CA VAL A 499 -9.33 11.13 18.60
C VAL A 499 -9.64 10.82 20.06
N THR A 500 -8.63 10.50 20.84
CA THR A 500 -8.76 10.42 22.32
C THR A 500 -8.66 11.82 22.93
N LYS A 501 -7.68 12.60 22.47
CA LYS A 501 -7.52 14.03 22.79
C LYS A 501 -6.75 14.75 21.69
N LEU A 502 -6.87 16.05 21.58
CA LEU A 502 -5.93 16.90 20.85
C LEU A 502 -4.71 17.18 21.72
N LEU A 503 -3.55 17.25 21.11
CA LEU A 503 -2.30 17.60 21.80
C LEU A 503 -2.16 19.10 21.98
N PHE A 504 -2.73 19.87 21.05
CA PHE A 504 -2.92 21.31 21.16
C PHE A 504 -4.40 21.65 20.85
N ASN A 505 -5.09 22.29 21.79
CA ASN A 505 -6.47 22.75 21.62
C ASN A 505 -6.51 24.28 21.74
N PRO A 506 -6.46 25.02 20.60
CA PRO A 506 -6.27 26.45 20.61
C PRO A 506 -7.45 27.21 21.21
N THR A 507 -7.14 28.25 22.02
CA THR A 507 -8.11 29.26 22.50
C THR A 507 -8.63 30.12 21.35
N ARG A 508 -9.64 30.96 21.61
CA ARG A 508 -10.19 31.84 20.57
C ARG A 508 -9.15 32.81 20.00
N ALA A 509 -8.29 33.39 20.85
CA ALA A 509 -7.25 34.32 20.42
C ALA A 509 -6.21 33.62 19.54
N GLU A 510 -5.72 32.45 19.95
CA GLU A 510 -4.78 31.65 19.19
C GLU A 510 -5.37 31.20 17.85
N ARG A 511 -6.66 30.83 17.81
CA ARG A 511 -7.34 30.51 16.54
C ARG A 511 -7.37 31.70 15.59
N ASP A 512 -7.61 32.91 16.10
CA ASP A 512 -7.64 34.11 15.27
C ASP A 512 -6.27 34.40 14.65
N GLU A 513 -5.17 34.13 15.38
CA GLU A 513 -3.79 34.28 14.88
C GLU A 513 -3.43 33.21 13.85
N MET A 514 -3.66 31.95 14.18
CA MET A 514 -3.45 30.81 13.27
C MET A 514 -4.23 30.99 11.97
N TYR A 515 -5.51 31.31 12.08
CA TYR A 515 -6.38 31.47 10.92
C TYR A 515 -5.97 32.66 10.04
N ARG A 516 -5.41 33.73 10.62
CA ARG A 516 -4.82 34.85 9.85
C ARG A 516 -3.62 34.39 9.03
N ALA A 517 -2.78 33.53 9.59
CA ALA A 517 -1.60 32.98 8.93
C ALA A 517 -1.92 31.85 7.90
N GLY A 518 -3.19 31.46 7.76
CA GLY A 518 -3.59 30.39 6.84
C GLY A 518 -3.46 28.99 7.43
N VAL A 519 -3.29 28.86 8.75
CA VAL A 519 -3.31 27.60 9.48
C VAL A 519 -4.74 27.28 9.89
N ASN A 520 -5.23 26.08 9.58
CA ASN A 520 -6.59 25.67 9.91
C ASN A 520 -6.63 25.06 11.31
N PRO A 521 -7.27 25.71 12.29
CA PRO A 521 -7.37 25.17 13.63
C PRO A 521 -8.28 23.94 13.66
N VAL A 522 -7.85 22.91 14.38
CA VAL A 522 -8.66 21.78 14.79
C VAL A 522 -8.95 21.96 16.29
N VAL A 523 -10.22 21.87 16.67
CA VAL A 523 -10.68 22.26 18.01
C VAL A 523 -11.55 21.17 18.61
N SER A 524 -11.31 20.85 19.87
CA SER A 524 -12.18 19.99 20.66
C SER A 524 -13.15 20.83 21.49
N PHE A 525 -14.44 20.76 21.15
CA PHE A 525 -15.50 21.45 21.86
C PHE A 525 -16.17 20.53 22.88
N THR A 526 -16.36 21.01 24.08
CA THR A 526 -17.01 20.24 25.15
C THR A 526 -18.42 19.82 24.72
N GLY A 527 -18.67 18.51 24.70
CA GLY A 527 -19.96 17.94 24.32
C GLY A 527 -20.25 17.88 22.81
N GLN A 528 -19.35 18.36 21.95
CA GLN A 528 -19.53 18.37 20.49
C GLN A 528 -18.43 17.65 19.72
N GLY A 529 -17.36 17.20 20.42
CA GLY A 529 -16.25 16.46 19.84
C GLY A 529 -15.18 17.34 19.19
N THR A 530 -14.28 16.69 18.48
CA THR A 530 -13.15 17.32 17.79
C THR A 530 -13.51 17.59 16.34
N VAL A 531 -13.35 18.82 15.90
CA VAL A 531 -13.73 19.25 14.54
C VAL A 531 -12.67 20.12 13.89
N LEU A 532 -12.54 20.01 12.58
CA LEU A 532 -11.84 20.99 11.75
C LEU A 532 -12.64 22.31 11.76
N PHE A 533 -12.04 23.37 12.25
CA PHE A 533 -12.70 24.67 12.46
C PHE A 533 -12.10 25.79 11.60
N GLY A 534 -11.57 25.43 10.44
CA GLY A 534 -11.02 26.34 9.43
C GLY A 534 -11.11 25.75 8.04
N ASP A 535 -11.28 26.60 7.02
CA ASP A 535 -11.41 26.22 5.62
C ASP A 535 -10.53 27.05 4.68
N LYS A 536 -9.39 27.54 5.19
CA LYS A 536 -8.44 28.32 4.41
C LYS A 536 -7.42 27.44 3.65
N THR A 537 -7.06 27.92 2.48
CA THR A 537 -5.83 27.50 1.80
C THR A 537 -4.65 28.29 2.38
N MET A 538 -3.43 27.91 2.03
CA MET A 538 -2.22 28.63 2.45
C MET A 538 -1.99 29.92 1.67
N LEU A 539 -2.87 30.33 0.77
CA LEU A 539 -2.75 31.58 0.05
C LEU A 539 -2.84 32.79 1.01
N ASP A 540 -1.82 33.64 1.01
CA ASP A 540 -1.70 34.78 1.92
C ASP A 540 -2.40 36.06 1.43
N ARG A 541 -2.63 36.18 0.11
CA ARG A 541 -3.30 37.32 -0.49
C ARG A 541 -4.82 37.15 -0.52
N PRO A 542 -5.60 38.22 -0.33
CA PRO A 542 -7.05 38.15 -0.50
C PRO A 542 -7.43 37.72 -1.92
N SER A 543 -8.11 36.58 -2.05
CA SER A 543 -8.54 36.01 -3.32
C SER A 543 -9.78 35.14 -3.13
N ALA A 544 -10.47 34.81 -4.21
CA ALA A 544 -11.52 33.80 -4.17
C ALA A 544 -10.94 32.41 -3.81
N PHE A 545 -9.68 32.17 -4.15
CA PHE A 545 -8.96 30.90 -3.92
C PHE A 545 -8.33 30.78 -2.52
N ASP A 546 -8.59 31.72 -1.60
CA ASP A 546 -8.15 31.62 -0.22
C ASP A 546 -8.97 30.62 0.60
N ARG A 547 -9.97 29.97 -0.01
CA ARG A 547 -10.86 28.98 0.59
C ARG A 547 -10.75 27.62 -0.07
N ILE A 548 -10.73 26.56 0.76
CA ILE A 548 -10.65 25.17 0.30
C ILE A 548 -11.80 24.83 -0.64
N ASN A 549 -13.03 25.22 -0.27
CA ASN A 549 -14.20 24.90 -1.08
C ASN A 549 -14.16 25.53 -2.47
N VAL A 550 -13.69 26.78 -2.60
CA VAL A 550 -13.57 27.45 -3.90
C VAL A 550 -12.46 26.84 -4.74
N ARG A 551 -11.29 26.57 -4.14
CA ARG A 551 -10.19 25.91 -4.86
C ARG A 551 -10.62 24.54 -5.38
N ARG A 552 -11.29 23.73 -4.56
CA ARG A 552 -11.79 22.41 -4.99
C ARG A 552 -12.88 22.51 -6.05
N LEU A 553 -13.78 23.51 -5.97
CA LEU A 553 -14.72 23.80 -7.06
C LEU A 553 -14.00 23.99 -8.39
N PHE A 554 -12.98 24.87 -8.42
CA PHE A 554 -12.26 25.16 -9.66
C PHE A 554 -11.49 23.93 -10.19
N ILE A 555 -10.87 23.14 -9.31
CA ILE A 555 -10.21 21.88 -9.71
C ILE A 555 -11.20 20.94 -10.41
N VAL A 556 -12.41 20.79 -9.87
CA VAL A 556 -13.45 19.94 -10.49
C VAL A 556 -13.88 20.52 -11.85
N LEU A 557 -14.14 21.83 -11.91
CA LEU A 557 -14.54 22.48 -13.17
C LEU A 557 -13.47 22.38 -14.23
N GLU A 558 -12.23 22.73 -13.87
CA GLU A 558 -11.06 22.69 -14.77
C GLU A 558 -10.82 21.27 -15.29
N LYS A 559 -10.82 20.28 -14.42
CA LYS A 559 -10.58 18.87 -14.79
C LYS A 559 -11.70 18.30 -15.67
N ALA A 560 -12.96 18.56 -15.33
CA ALA A 560 -14.12 18.09 -16.09
C ALA A 560 -14.18 18.73 -17.48
N ILE A 561 -13.99 20.06 -17.55
CA ILE A 561 -14.02 20.79 -18.82
C ILE A 561 -12.80 20.46 -19.68
N ALA A 562 -11.61 20.34 -19.10
CA ALA A 562 -10.41 19.92 -19.84
C ALA A 562 -10.58 18.52 -20.46
N THR A 563 -11.17 17.59 -19.72
CA THR A 563 -11.46 16.24 -20.25
C THR A 563 -12.44 16.30 -21.40
N ALA A 564 -13.48 17.13 -21.29
CA ALA A 564 -14.44 17.34 -22.36
C ALA A 564 -13.82 18.06 -23.58
N ALA A 565 -12.94 19.03 -23.36
CA ALA A 565 -12.23 19.77 -24.40
C ALA A 565 -11.31 18.88 -25.25
N LYS A 566 -10.78 17.77 -24.68
CA LYS A 566 -9.95 16.79 -25.42
C LYS A 566 -10.69 16.22 -26.66
N PHE A 567 -12.01 16.16 -26.64
CA PHE A 567 -12.81 15.70 -27.78
C PHE A 567 -12.90 16.72 -28.92
N SER A 568 -12.56 17.99 -28.65
CA SER A 568 -12.51 19.04 -29.70
C SER A 568 -11.09 19.19 -30.31
N LEU A 569 -10.10 18.43 -29.86
CA LEU A 569 -8.77 18.42 -30.45
C LEU A 569 -8.82 17.84 -31.86
N PHE A 570 -8.06 18.44 -32.76
CA PHE A 570 -8.00 18.08 -34.19
C PHE A 570 -9.27 18.41 -35.03
N GLU A 571 -10.30 19.02 -34.42
CA GLU A 571 -11.44 19.57 -35.12
C GLU A 571 -11.12 20.96 -35.68
N PHE A 572 -11.92 21.44 -36.65
CA PHE A 572 -11.74 22.78 -37.21
C PHE A 572 -12.20 23.86 -36.23
N ASN A 573 -11.46 24.96 -36.13
CA ASN A 573 -11.88 26.12 -35.33
C ASN A 573 -12.88 26.97 -36.15
N ASP A 574 -14.11 26.50 -36.29
CA ASP A 574 -15.23 27.18 -36.93
C ASP A 574 -16.35 27.51 -35.91
N GLU A 575 -17.37 28.21 -36.39
CA GLU A 575 -18.52 28.60 -35.59
C GLU A 575 -19.29 27.36 -35.04
N PHE A 576 -19.29 26.27 -35.83
CA PHE A 576 -19.98 25.04 -35.43
C PHE A 576 -19.30 24.41 -34.23
N THR A 577 -17.98 24.20 -34.28
CA THR A 577 -17.19 23.60 -33.19
C THR A 577 -17.23 24.47 -31.93
N ARG A 578 -17.14 25.80 -32.07
CA ARG A 578 -17.28 26.74 -30.94
C ARG A 578 -18.63 26.64 -30.28
N SER A 579 -19.70 26.62 -31.06
CA SER A 579 -21.07 26.47 -30.53
C SER A 579 -21.30 25.10 -29.89
N GLN A 580 -20.73 24.03 -30.46
CA GLN A 580 -20.80 22.69 -29.89
C GLN A 580 -20.10 22.66 -28.51
N PHE A 581 -18.92 23.26 -28.38
CA PHE A 581 -18.22 23.36 -27.10
C PHE A 581 -19.05 24.15 -26.07
N VAL A 582 -19.61 25.31 -26.41
CA VAL A 582 -20.47 26.07 -25.50
C VAL A 582 -21.68 25.24 -25.04
N ASN A 583 -22.34 24.57 -26.00
CA ASN A 583 -23.49 23.70 -25.70
C ASN A 583 -23.14 22.49 -24.83
N LEU A 584 -21.88 22.07 -24.81
CA LEU A 584 -21.37 21.02 -23.93
C LEU A 584 -21.12 21.57 -22.52
N VAL A 585 -20.48 22.74 -22.40
CA VAL A 585 -20.02 23.30 -21.12
C VAL A 585 -21.16 23.99 -20.33
N GLU A 586 -22.06 24.72 -20.99
CA GLU A 586 -23.13 25.44 -20.30
C GLU A 586 -24.07 24.55 -19.47
N PRO A 587 -24.56 23.39 -19.95
CA PRO A 587 -25.42 22.52 -19.16
C PRO A 587 -24.72 22.01 -17.90
N PHE A 588 -23.41 21.68 -18.00
CA PHE A 588 -22.61 21.27 -16.86
C PHE A 588 -22.48 22.37 -15.80
N LEU A 589 -22.15 23.61 -16.22
CA LEU A 589 -22.08 24.74 -15.30
C LEU A 589 -23.45 25.04 -14.67
N ARG A 590 -24.54 24.86 -15.42
CA ARG A 590 -25.91 25.01 -14.91
C ARG A 590 -26.28 23.96 -13.88
N ASP A 591 -25.81 22.70 -14.05
CA ASP A 591 -25.96 21.65 -13.05
C ASP A 591 -25.18 21.99 -11.77
N VAL A 592 -23.92 22.44 -11.88
CA VAL A 592 -23.12 22.90 -10.73
C VAL A 592 -23.79 24.11 -10.05
N GLN A 593 -24.42 25.02 -10.80
CA GLN A 593 -25.21 26.12 -10.25
C GLN A 593 -26.43 25.59 -9.47
N GLY A 594 -27.16 24.63 -10.04
CA GLY A 594 -28.30 23.98 -9.37
C GLY A 594 -27.90 23.28 -8.06
N ARG A 595 -26.69 22.73 -8.01
CA ARG A 595 -26.10 22.12 -6.81
C ARG A 595 -25.38 23.11 -5.89
N ARG A 596 -25.59 24.43 -6.07
CA ARG A 596 -25.09 25.51 -5.20
C ARG A 596 -23.57 25.70 -5.24
N GLY A 597 -22.86 25.22 -6.25
CA GLY A 597 -21.41 25.43 -6.41
C GLY A 597 -21.05 26.84 -6.87
N ILE A 598 -21.86 27.37 -7.78
CA ILE A 598 -21.69 28.71 -8.37
C ILE A 598 -22.99 29.51 -8.29
N THR A 599 -22.87 30.83 -8.23
CA THR A 599 -24.03 31.73 -8.23
C THR A 599 -24.38 32.21 -9.62
N ASP A 600 -23.37 32.37 -10.49
CA ASP A 600 -23.53 32.86 -11.86
C ASP A 600 -22.34 32.42 -12.70
N PHE A 601 -22.54 32.27 -14.02
CA PHE A 601 -21.48 31.93 -14.96
C PHE A 601 -21.72 32.53 -16.34
N LYS A 602 -20.66 32.65 -17.13
CA LYS A 602 -20.72 33.03 -18.53
C LYS A 602 -19.61 32.29 -19.30
N VAL A 603 -19.98 31.71 -20.42
CA VAL A 603 -19.03 31.09 -21.39
C VAL A 603 -18.94 31.99 -22.60
N VAL A 604 -17.73 32.33 -23.01
CA VAL A 604 -17.45 33.09 -24.24
C VAL A 604 -16.52 32.25 -25.10
N CYS A 605 -17.01 31.82 -26.25
CA CYS A 605 -16.25 31.08 -27.27
C CYS A 605 -16.81 31.47 -28.62
N ASP A 606 -16.44 32.67 -29.07
CA ASP A 606 -16.93 33.25 -30.31
C ASP A 606 -15.79 33.96 -31.09
N THR A 607 -16.12 34.80 -32.07
CA THR A 607 -15.13 35.53 -32.84
C THR A 607 -14.39 36.62 -32.09
N SER A 608 -14.83 36.98 -30.88
CA SER A 608 -14.18 38.00 -30.05
C SER A 608 -12.89 37.48 -29.39
N ASN A 609 -12.85 36.18 -29.02
CA ASN A 609 -11.68 35.53 -28.45
C ASN A 609 -11.00 34.54 -29.42
N ASN A 610 -11.66 34.13 -30.52
CA ASN A 610 -11.07 33.37 -31.63
C ASN A 610 -10.97 34.24 -32.85
N THR A 611 -10.00 35.16 -32.85
CA THR A 611 -9.68 36.04 -33.98
C THR A 611 -8.96 35.27 -35.09
N GLY A 612 -8.82 35.87 -36.29
CA GLY A 612 -8.07 35.25 -37.38
C GLY A 612 -6.65 34.83 -36.98
N ASP A 613 -5.96 35.66 -36.20
CA ASP A 613 -4.59 35.36 -35.72
C ASP A 613 -4.55 34.14 -34.77
N VAL A 614 -5.62 33.92 -33.98
CA VAL A 614 -5.73 32.75 -33.07
C VAL A 614 -5.97 31.49 -33.92
N ILE A 615 -6.84 31.58 -34.91
CA ILE A 615 -7.13 30.48 -35.83
C ILE A 615 -5.90 30.11 -36.68
N ASP A 616 -5.17 31.11 -37.16
CA ASP A 616 -3.94 30.90 -37.92
C ASP A 616 -2.80 30.24 -37.11
N ARG A 617 -2.82 30.38 -35.79
CA ARG A 617 -1.91 29.67 -34.86
C ARG A 617 -2.40 28.27 -34.48
N ASN A 618 -3.50 27.79 -35.04
CA ASN A 618 -4.17 26.55 -34.69
C ASN A 618 -4.58 26.49 -33.20
N GLU A 619 -4.98 27.62 -32.65
CA GLU A 619 -5.42 27.74 -31.24
C GLU A 619 -6.94 27.85 -31.19
N PHE A 620 -7.52 27.30 -30.10
CA PHE A 620 -8.92 27.42 -29.74
C PHE A 620 -9.02 28.03 -28.34
N VAL A 621 -9.71 29.14 -28.21
CA VAL A 621 -9.82 29.87 -26.92
C VAL A 621 -11.26 29.94 -26.46
N ALA A 622 -11.51 29.50 -25.22
CA ALA A 622 -12.79 29.66 -24.56
C ALA A 622 -12.58 30.30 -23.18
N ASP A 623 -13.27 31.41 -22.92
CA ASP A 623 -13.24 32.10 -21.63
C ASP A 623 -14.45 31.70 -20.78
N ILE A 624 -14.21 31.15 -19.60
CA ILE A 624 -15.24 30.67 -18.69
C ILE A 624 -15.19 31.53 -17.42
N PHE A 625 -16.17 32.40 -17.26
CA PHE A 625 -16.32 33.27 -16.10
C PHE A 625 -17.24 32.60 -15.07
N VAL A 626 -16.77 32.45 -13.84
CA VAL A 626 -17.50 31.77 -12.76
C VAL A 626 -17.52 32.66 -11.51
N LYS A 627 -18.70 32.80 -10.90
CA LYS A 627 -18.87 33.39 -9.58
C LYS A 627 -19.10 32.29 -8.56
N PRO A 628 -18.08 31.90 -7.75
CA PRO A 628 -18.22 30.82 -6.78
C PRO A 628 -19.15 31.19 -5.62
N ALA A 629 -19.85 30.20 -5.08
CA ALA A 629 -20.58 30.35 -3.83
C ALA A 629 -19.57 30.41 -2.66
N ARG A 630 -19.82 31.28 -1.70
CA ARG A 630 -18.97 31.47 -0.52
C ARG A 630 -19.55 30.80 0.71
N SER A 631 -18.70 30.18 1.53
CA SER A 631 -19.06 29.64 2.83
C SER A 631 -19.33 30.79 3.85
N ILE A 632 -20.24 30.55 4.79
CA ILE A 632 -20.52 31.47 5.89
C ILE A 632 -19.50 31.20 6.99
N ASN A 633 -18.66 32.21 7.30
CA ASN A 633 -17.63 32.08 8.35
C ASN A 633 -17.99 32.92 9.60
N PHE A 634 -18.84 33.93 9.47
CA PHE A 634 -19.24 34.80 10.56
C PHE A 634 -20.76 34.92 10.62
N ILE A 635 -21.34 34.69 11.79
CA ILE A 635 -22.76 34.87 12.07
C ILE A 635 -22.89 35.90 13.19
N THR A 636 -23.55 37.00 12.90
CA THR A 636 -23.88 38.00 13.90
C THR A 636 -25.36 37.83 14.31
N LEU A 637 -25.59 37.55 15.57
CA LEU A 637 -26.95 37.46 16.14
C LEU A 637 -27.21 38.70 16.99
N ASN A 638 -28.19 39.51 16.58
CA ASN A 638 -28.61 40.69 17.32
C ASN A 638 -29.87 40.36 18.13
N PHE A 639 -29.74 40.30 19.44
CA PHE A 639 -30.87 40.16 20.34
C PHE A 639 -31.27 41.53 20.84
N VAL A 640 -32.49 41.98 20.53
CA VAL A 640 -33.03 43.25 20.98
C VAL A 640 -34.10 42.97 22.05
N ALA A 641 -33.80 43.37 23.27
CA ALA A 641 -34.79 43.33 24.35
C ALA A 641 -35.72 44.56 24.26
N THR A 642 -36.99 44.32 24.02
CA THR A 642 -37.99 45.38 23.96
C THR A 642 -38.77 45.49 25.27
N ARG A 643 -39.32 46.68 25.57
CA ARG A 643 -40.23 46.91 26.73
C ARG A 643 -41.56 46.23 26.44
N THR A 644 -42.25 45.82 27.53
CA THR A 644 -43.57 45.23 27.44
C THR A 644 -44.56 46.34 26.91
N GLY A 645 -45.17 46.08 25.74
CA GLY A 645 -46.12 47.00 25.12
C GLY A 645 -45.72 47.69 23.82
N ILE A 646 -44.49 47.38 23.30
CA ILE A 646 -44.08 47.82 21.97
C ILE A 646 -44.37 46.66 20.98
N SER A 647 -45.04 46.93 19.86
CA SER A 647 -45.26 45.94 18.81
C SER A 647 -43.95 45.67 18.08
N PHE A 648 -43.69 44.41 17.69
CA PHE A 648 -42.47 44.04 16.96
C PHE A 648 -42.34 44.71 15.58
N ASP A 649 -43.45 45.23 15.02
CA ASP A 649 -43.45 45.96 13.76
C ASP A 649 -42.80 47.35 13.87
N GLU A 650 -42.68 47.91 15.10
CA GLU A 650 -42.05 49.22 15.37
C GLU A 650 -40.51 49.07 15.64
N VAL A 651 -40.01 47.86 15.88
CA VAL A 651 -38.60 47.62 16.24
C VAL A 651 -37.75 47.26 14.98
N GLY A 652 -38.36 47.03 13.84
CA GLY A 652 -37.72 46.63 12.59
C GLY A 652 -37.50 47.76 11.58
N ALA A 653 -37.66 49.03 11.94
CA ALA A 653 -37.45 50.19 11.07
C ALA A 653 -36.05 50.80 11.28
#